data_7261eb9fb87f2ca1f874a918bb11b1b4
#
_entry.id   7261eb9fb87f2ca1f874a918bb11b1b4
#
_cell.length_a   1.000
_cell.length_b   1.000
_cell.length_c   1.000
_cell.angle_alpha   90.00
_cell.angle_beta   90.00
_cell.angle_gamma   90.00
#
_symmetry.space_group_name_H-M   'P 1'
#
loop_
_entity.id
_entity.type
_entity.pdbx_description
1 polymer ?
#
loop_
_entity_poly.entity_id
_entity_poly.type
_entity_poly.pdbx_seq_one_letter_code
_entity_poly.pdbx_strand_id
1 'polypeptide(L)'
;MQELKRVINYKKLILIAAIALVNIIFFLYANRPVTDEGILDSEKNIHARYLEEYSDRVNSVIDNADKLKKYSIFTKAGSFSYANILQTADDFRRVADVNVFEDEYKGVKNFTGYYYQYFFSMALMLIVIYDLFAQRDNGMWQLTYGSSKGRVILAIKQTGVIAAASVLVHTVMYWTTFIAAMAQSGGFKDLANPIQNIDTFAKFTYPWSKIQYIMVLYVISLMCIMALALIIWSVFVLFRNRNLAMVVFLIFAAVEQFIYSHIDVHSIWNGLHYINIISIVNINATFSSYRNWGVGTFVFPVFSASLFVLVIITCIMTYIAINVFAVMKPYRNASLIARFTDRISAGYQKILFKFPDVVKEIHKLVFSNKCVWVIAAMFVVSAYVCSSGQYYYTDDNKHMDEEYILHGGADYTYFQDYLDELQKKYEAVEEEIAKYAGESYENVDPVMFMNLKQREQQIVKEQKRAQEYADKIEYIGHIEDDYGTQAWFISDRGYEVILGDKGLYRRIMITLALISGIMIISAGSERIEYKSGMILLERSSADGRRKIVRDKYIANIILTVALAVMIHGMELIWLKNIYGMPYLNAPVVSLTFMGNVLGNRIGSIGVIKSLILHTSVGQFMIVRYMAELAAELIIMLVMMKVGKSLGKRRYRV
;
A
#
# COMPACT_ATOMS: atom_id res chain seq x y z
N MET A 1 12.48 -19.28 29.38
CA MET A 1 11.22 -18.76 29.97
C MET A 1 11.33 -17.31 30.47
N GLN A 2 12.33 -16.94 31.29
CA GLN A 2 12.45 -15.55 31.78
C GLN A 2 12.63 -14.51 30.66
N GLU A 3 13.46 -14.78 29.64
CA GLU A 3 13.65 -13.90 28.48
C GLU A 3 12.35 -13.73 27.69
N LEU A 4 11.58 -14.79 27.48
CA LEU A 4 10.28 -14.73 26.79
C LEU A 4 9.28 -13.87 27.57
N LYS A 5 9.15 -14.06 28.89
CA LYS A 5 8.27 -13.24 29.77
C LYS A 5 8.68 -11.76 29.79
N ARG A 6 9.97 -11.48 29.63
CA ARG A 6 10.50 -10.12 29.54
C ARG A 6 10.13 -9.45 28.21
N VAL A 7 10.27 -10.19 27.12
CA VAL A 7 10.02 -9.70 25.76
C VAL A 7 8.52 -9.63 25.49
N ILE A 8 7.76 -10.65 25.89
CA ILE A 8 6.29 -10.70 25.73
C ILE A 8 5.67 -10.42 27.12
N ASN A 9 5.56 -9.15 27.47
CA ASN A 9 4.89 -8.70 28.68
C ASN A 9 3.44 -8.26 28.37
N TYR A 10 2.62 -8.06 29.45
CA TYR A 10 1.21 -7.67 29.26
C TYR A 10 1.00 -6.42 28.39
N LYS A 11 1.94 -5.45 28.43
CA LYS A 11 1.86 -4.24 27.59
C LYS A 11 2.00 -4.55 26.11
N LYS A 12 2.84 -5.52 25.77
CA LYS A 12 3.00 -5.98 24.38
C LYS A 12 1.84 -6.84 23.92
N LEU A 13 1.26 -7.64 24.81
CA LEU A 13 0.02 -8.36 24.49
C LEU A 13 -1.12 -7.39 24.18
N ILE A 14 -1.27 -6.32 24.96
CA ILE A 14 -2.23 -5.24 24.68
C ILE A 14 -1.91 -4.57 23.32
N LEU A 15 -0.63 -4.32 23.03
CA LEU A 15 -0.21 -3.73 21.74
C LEU A 15 -0.56 -4.66 20.57
N ILE A 16 -0.29 -5.97 20.71
CA ILE A 16 -0.64 -6.97 19.67
C ILE A 16 -2.15 -6.98 19.45
N ALA A 17 -2.95 -7.00 20.53
CA ALA A 17 -4.40 -6.96 20.43
C ALA A 17 -4.91 -5.66 19.79
N ALA A 18 -4.33 -4.50 20.15
CA ALA A 18 -4.70 -3.22 19.55
C ALA A 18 -4.38 -3.16 18.05
N ILE A 19 -3.20 -3.65 17.65
CA ILE A 19 -2.82 -3.67 16.22
C ILE A 19 -3.65 -4.72 15.47
N ALA A 20 -4.00 -5.86 16.08
CA ALA A 20 -4.92 -6.83 15.47
C ALA A 20 -6.31 -6.21 15.24
N LEU A 21 -6.82 -5.42 16.18
CA LEU A 21 -8.08 -4.70 16.01
C LEU A 21 -7.99 -3.68 14.87
N VAL A 22 -6.91 -2.90 14.80
CA VAL A 22 -6.66 -1.97 13.68
C VAL A 22 -6.60 -2.72 12.36
N ASN A 23 -5.91 -3.86 12.30
CA ASN A 23 -5.84 -4.71 11.11
C ASN A 23 -7.23 -5.24 10.69
N ILE A 24 -8.08 -5.65 11.63
CA ILE A 24 -9.45 -6.07 11.35
C ILE A 24 -10.26 -4.91 10.77
N ILE A 25 -10.21 -3.72 11.38
CA ILE A 25 -10.93 -2.53 10.88
C ILE A 25 -10.46 -2.20 9.45
N PHE A 26 -9.15 -2.25 9.23
CA PHE A 26 -8.57 -2.01 7.91
C PHE A 26 -9.01 -3.06 6.89
N PHE A 27 -9.05 -4.34 7.28
CA PHE A 27 -9.54 -5.43 6.44
C PHE A 27 -11.00 -5.22 6.04
N LEU A 28 -11.88 -4.96 7.02
CA LEU A 28 -13.31 -4.75 6.78
C LEU A 28 -13.58 -3.54 5.89
N TYR A 29 -12.79 -2.48 6.05
CA TYR A 29 -12.89 -1.29 5.21
C TYR A 29 -12.40 -1.56 3.78
N ALA A 30 -11.26 -2.23 3.61
CA ALA A 30 -10.69 -2.55 2.31
C ALA A 30 -11.56 -3.50 1.48
N ASN A 31 -12.28 -4.42 2.15
CA ASN A 31 -13.14 -5.41 1.52
C ASN A 31 -14.64 -5.13 1.77
N ARG A 32 -14.99 -3.84 1.91
CA ARG A 32 -16.42 -3.46 2.04
C ARG A 32 -17.21 -3.96 0.84
N PRO A 33 -18.45 -4.45 1.05
CA PRO A 33 -19.29 -4.88 -0.05
C PRO A 33 -19.51 -3.76 -1.07
N VAL A 34 -19.40 -4.11 -2.34
CA VAL A 34 -19.76 -3.21 -3.44
C VAL A 34 -21.28 -3.07 -3.45
N THR A 35 -21.78 -1.84 -3.44
CA THR A 35 -23.21 -1.52 -3.44
C THR A 35 -23.75 -1.22 -4.83
N ASP A 36 -22.90 -1.07 -5.82
CA ASP A 36 -23.28 -0.84 -7.21
C ASP A 36 -23.73 -2.15 -7.87
N GLU A 37 -25.00 -2.21 -8.23
CA GLU A 37 -25.63 -3.41 -8.83
C GLU A 37 -24.97 -3.78 -10.16
N GLY A 38 -24.57 -2.80 -10.99
CA GLY A 38 -23.91 -3.05 -12.27
C GLY A 38 -22.54 -3.72 -12.11
N ILE A 39 -21.77 -3.32 -11.09
CA ILE A 39 -20.48 -3.95 -10.77
C ILE A 39 -20.70 -5.36 -10.22
N LEU A 40 -21.69 -5.55 -9.35
CA LEU A 40 -22.03 -6.87 -8.79
C LEU A 40 -22.42 -7.87 -9.87
N ASP A 41 -23.25 -7.46 -10.83
CA ASP A 41 -23.68 -8.31 -11.93
C ASP A 41 -22.52 -8.61 -12.89
N SER A 42 -21.66 -7.63 -13.13
CA SER A 42 -20.43 -7.84 -13.91
C SER A 42 -19.49 -8.86 -13.24
N GLU A 43 -19.26 -8.74 -11.92
CA GLU A 43 -18.46 -9.71 -11.16
C GLU A 43 -19.06 -11.12 -11.20
N LYS A 44 -20.37 -11.25 -11.02
CA LYS A 44 -21.06 -12.55 -11.12
C LYS A 44 -20.92 -13.17 -12.50
N ASN A 45 -21.14 -12.37 -13.56
CA ASN A 45 -21.02 -12.85 -14.95
C ASN A 45 -19.58 -13.30 -15.29
N ILE A 46 -18.57 -12.54 -14.83
CA ILE A 46 -17.16 -12.91 -15.02
C ILE A 46 -16.87 -14.24 -14.28
N HIS A 47 -17.38 -14.39 -13.06
CA HIS A 47 -17.18 -15.60 -12.28
C HIS A 47 -17.90 -16.79 -12.88
N ALA A 48 -19.16 -16.66 -13.32
CA ALA A 48 -19.90 -17.73 -13.99
C ALA A 48 -19.19 -18.21 -15.26
N ARG A 49 -18.75 -17.26 -16.10
CA ARG A 49 -17.94 -17.57 -17.29
C ARG A 49 -16.65 -18.30 -16.93
N TYR A 50 -15.98 -17.89 -15.86
CA TYR A 50 -14.78 -18.57 -15.39
C TYR A 50 -15.05 -20.03 -15.04
N LEU A 51 -16.15 -20.33 -14.33
CA LEU A 51 -16.51 -21.70 -13.94
C LEU A 51 -16.85 -22.55 -15.18
N GLU A 52 -17.56 -22.00 -16.14
CA GLU A 52 -17.89 -22.70 -17.40
C GLU A 52 -16.63 -23.03 -18.22
N GLU A 53 -15.70 -22.09 -18.33
CA GLU A 53 -14.49 -22.25 -19.16
C GLU A 53 -13.32 -22.96 -18.45
N TYR A 54 -13.41 -23.25 -17.14
CA TYR A 54 -12.26 -23.75 -16.36
C TYR A 54 -11.71 -25.06 -16.93
N SER A 55 -12.58 -26.07 -17.16
CA SER A 55 -12.20 -27.38 -17.67
C SER A 55 -11.53 -27.27 -19.04
N ASP A 56 -12.12 -26.45 -19.93
CA ASP A 56 -11.60 -26.24 -21.27
C ASP A 56 -10.24 -25.53 -21.25
N ARG A 57 -10.04 -24.60 -20.33
CA ARG A 57 -8.74 -23.91 -20.13
C ARG A 57 -7.68 -24.88 -19.65
N VAL A 58 -7.97 -25.74 -18.67
CA VAL A 58 -7.02 -26.73 -18.17
C VAL A 58 -6.66 -27.73 -19.28
N ASN A 59 -7.65 -28.26 -20.00
CA ASN A 59 -7.45 -29.18 -21.13
C ASN A 59 -6.66 -28.51 -22.25
N SER A 60 -6.94 -27.24 -22.56
CA SER A 60 -6.21 -26.50 -23.59
C SER A 60 -4.72 -26.33 -23.25
N VAL A 61 -4.36 -26.16 -21.98
CA VAL A 61 -2.95 -26.10 -21.54
C VAL A 61 -2.26 -27.45 -21.79
N ILE A 62 -2.93 -28.57 -21.46
CA ILE A 62 -2.41 -29.93 -21.66
C ILE A 62 -2.25 -30.23 -23.16
N ASP A 63 -3.29 -29.96 -23.95
CA ASP A 63 -3.30 -30.17 -25.39
C ASP A 63 -2.26 -29.32 -26.11
N ASN A 64 -2.11 -28.05 -25.72
CA ASN A 64 -1.10 -27.17 -26.25
C ASN A 64 0.32 -27.66 -25.94
N ALA A 65 0.55 -28.15 -24.71
CA ALA A 65 1.82 -28.76 -24.35
C ALA A 65 2.11 -30.01 -25.23
N ASP A 66 1.10 -30.85 -25.50
CA ASP A 66 1.24 -32.05 -26.35
C ASP A 66 1.46 -31.67 -27.84
N LYS A 67 0.88 -30.57 -28.30
CA LYS A 67 1.16 -30.01 -29.62
C LYS A 67 2.59 -29.45 -29.72
N LEU A 68 3.00 -28.64 -28.73
CA LEU A 68 4.33 -28.02 -28.70
C LEU A 68 5.47 -29.03 -28.67
N LYS A 69 5.28 -30.20 -28.09
CA LYS A 69 6.25 -31.33 -28.14
C LYS A 69 6.56 -31.80 -29.54
N LYS A 70 5.68 -31.54 -30.54
CA LYS A 70 5.85 -31.97 -31.91
C LYS A 70 6.59 -30.96 -32.80
N TYR A 71 6.74 -29.71 -32.34
CA TYR A 71 7.40 -28.65 -33.09
C TYR A 71 8.91 -28.64 -32.85
N SER A 72 9.71 -28.60 -33.89
CA SER A 72 11.18 -28.71 -33.86
C SER A 72 11.87 -27.68 -32.95
N ILE A 73 11.32 -26.49 -32.78
CA ILE A 73 11.88 -25.43 -31.92
C ILE A 73 11.89 -25.86 -30.46
N PHE A 74 10.90 -26.64 -30.03
CA PHE A 74 10.71 -27.03 -28.64
C PHE A 74 11.12 -28.49 -28.34
N THR A 75 11.47 -29.27 -29.36
CA THR A 75 11.79 -30.71 -29.23
C THR A 75 13.24 -30.99 -28.85
N LYS A 76 14.08 -29.94 -28.72
CA LYS A 76 15.49 -30.15 -28.35
C LYS A 76 15.58 -30.73 -26.94
N ALA A 77 15.82 -32.03 -26.87
CA ALA A 77 16.05 -32.73 -25.60
C ALA A 77 17.20 -32.07 -24.83
N GLY A 78 16.98 -31.86 -23.51
CA GLY A 78 17.96 -31.17 -22.65
C GLY A 78 17.85 -29.64 -22.67
N SER A 79 16.83 -29.05 -23.34
CA SER A 79 16.52 -27.63 -23.19
C SER A 79 15.54 -27.39 -22.03
N PHE A 80 15.66 -26.22 -21.37
CA PHE A 80 14.68 -25.79 -20.36
C PHE A 80 13.27 -25.75 -20.93
N SER A 81 13.09 -25.21 -22.15
CA SER A 81 11.76 -25.08 -22.78
C SER A 81 11.05 -26.43 -22.90
N TYR A 82 11.77 -27.48 -23.34
CA TYR A 82 11.21 -28.84 -23.44
C TYR A 82 10.82 -29.40 -22.06
N ALA A 83 11.73 -29.30 -21.10
CA ALA A 83 11.48 -29.78 -19.74
C ALA A 83 10.29 -29.01 -19.08
N ASN A 84 10.18 -27.70 -19.30
CA ASN A 84 9.09 -26.88 -18.77
C ASN A 84 7.73 -27.24 -19.41
N ILE A 85 7.69 -27.53 -20.70
CA ILE A 85 6.46 -27.98 -21.37
C ILE A 85 5.97 -29.31 -20.76
N LEU A 86 6.87 -30.26 -20.54
CA LEU A 86 6.55 -31.53 -19.90
C LEU A 86 6.02 -31.34 -18.49
N GLN A 87 6.76 -30.59 -17.69
CA GLN A 87 6.39 -30.31 -16.30
C GLN A 87 5.04 -29.58 -16.21
N THR A 88 4.80 -28.60 -17.08
CA THR A 88 3.53 -27.86 -17.10
C THR A 88 2.36 -28.79 -17.41
N ALA A 89 2.49 -29.67 -18.41
CA ALA A 89 1.45 -30.65 -18.72
C ALA A 89 1.16 -31.58 -17.53
N ASP A 90 2.20 -32.06 -16.87
CA ASP A 90 2.05 -32.99 -15.74
C ASP A 90 1.43 -32.31 -14.51
N ASP A 91 1.80 -31.05 -14.27
CA ASP A 91 1.23 -30.26 -13.17
C ASP A 91 -0.26 -29.93 -13.40
N PHE A 92 -0.66 -29.56 -14.62
CA PHE A 92 -2.07 -29.28 -14.92
C PHE A 92 -2.92 -30.56 -15.01
N ARG A 93 -2.37 -31.72 -15.37
CA ARG A 93 -3.08 -33.00 -15.32
C ARG A 93 -3.58 -33.35 -13.91
N ARG A 94 -2.93 -32.84 -12.85
CA ARG A 94 -3.37 -33.06 -11.45
C ARG A 94 -4.71 -32.42 -11.14
N VAL A 95 -5.08 -31.39 -11.87
CA VAL A 95 -6.31 -30.61 -11.66
C VAL A 95 -7.31 -30.77 -12.80
N ALA A 96 -7.02 -31.64 -13.79
CA ALA A 96 -7.91 -31.86 -14.93
C ALA A 96 -9.29 -32.42 -14.52
N ASP A 97 -9.31 -33.25 -13.49
CA ASP A 97 -10.55 -33.89 -12.99
C ASP A 97 -11.23 -33.04 -11.89
N VAL A 98 -10.74 -31.84 -11.58
CA VAL A 98 -11.35 -30.99 -10.57
C VAL A 98 -12.63 -30.36 -11.13
N ASN A 99 -13.76 -30.74 -10.54
CA ASN A 99 -15.03 -30.15 -10.87
C ASN A 99 -15.21 -28.85 -10.11
N VAL A 100 -15.35 -27.72 -10.83
CA VAL A 100 -15.62 -26.39 -10.29
C VAL A 100 -17.09 -26.07 -10.41
N PHE A 101 -17.64 -25.38 -9.40
CA PHE A 101 -19.05 -25.01 -9.33
C PHE A 101 -19.24 -23.76 -8.47
N GLU A 102 -20.37 -23.12 -8.61
CA GLU A 102 -20.70 -21.91 -7.85
C GLU A 102 -20.86 -22.24 -6.37
N ASP A 103 -20.17 -21.46 -5.52
CA ASP A 103 -20.20 -21.59 -4.06
C ASP A 103 -19.84 -20.26 -3.37
N GLU A 104 -19.85 -20.25 -2.03
CA GLU A 104 -19.39 -19.10 -1.24
C GLU A 104 -17.86 -19.00 -1.27
N TYR A 105 -17.35 -18.16 -2.14
CA TYR A 105 -15.90 -17.98 -2.37
C TYR A 105 -15.34 -16.64 -1.90
N LYS A 106 -16.18 -15.59 -1.77
CA LYS A 106 -15.75 -14.21 -1.53
C LYS A 106 -14.91 -14.06 -0.25
N GLY A 107 -15.26 -14.75 0.82
CA GLY A 107 -14.52 -14.69 2.07
C GLY A 107 -13.09 -15.18 1.93
N VAL A 108 -12.88 -16.32 1.26
CA VAL A 108 -11.55 -16.88 1.02
C VAL A 108 -10.78 -16.02 0.03
N LYS A 109 -11.41 -15.53 -1.04
CA LYS A 109 -10.80 -14.61 -2.02
C LYS A 109 -10.28 -13.33 -1.34
N ASN A 110 -11.11 -12.68 -0.55
CA ASN A 110 -10.76 -11.45 0.18
C ASN A 110 -9.65 -11.69 1.20
N PHE A 111 -9.73 -12.81 1.95
CA PHE A 111 -8.71 -13.17 2.92
C PHE A 111 -7.35 -13.43 2.27
N THR A 112 -7.29 -14.23 1.21
CA THR A 112 -6.05 -14.58 0.53
C THR A 112 -5.45 -13.41 -0.24
N GLY A 113 -6.29 -12.52 -0.77
CA GLY A 113 -5.86 -11.26 -1.41
C GLY A 113 -5.33 -10.21 -0.43
N TYR A 114 -5.66 -10.32 0.86
CA TYR A 114 -5.29 -9.32 1.87
C TYR A 114 -3.91 -9.59 2.47
N TYR A 115 -2.86 -9.05 1.87
CA TYR A 115 -1.48 -9.23 2.32
C TYR A 115 -1.03 -8.24 3.43
N TYR A 116 -1.79 -7.20 3.75
CA TYR A 116 -1.43 -6.18 4.77
C TYR A 116 -1.27 -6.77 6.17
N GLN A 117 -1.95 -7.86 6.51
CA GLN A 117 -1.78 -8.57 7.78
C GLN A 117 -0.33 -9.01 8.04
N TYR A 118 0.42 -9.32 6.99
CA TYR A 118 1.83 -9.69 7.08
C TYR A 118 2.72 -8.47 7.35
N PHE A 119 2.40 -7.31 6.78
CA PHE A 119 3.07 -6.05 7.12
C PHE A 119 2.86 -5.66 8.58
N PHE A 120 1.65 -5.79 9.12
CA PHE A 120 1.37 -5.56 10.53
C PHE A 120 2.15 -6.54 11.42
N SER A 121 2.22 -7.82 11.03
CA SER A 121 3.01 -8.84 11.75
C SER A 121 4.50 -8.45 11.75
N MET A 122 5.05 -8.04 10.63
CA MET A 122 6.43 -7.62 10.48
C MET A 122 6.74 -6.34 11.29
N ALA A 123 5.85 -5.36 11.29
CA ALA A 123 5.99 -4.15 12.10
C ALA A 123 6.01 -4.46 13.60
N LEU A 124 5.15 -5.37 14.07
CA LEU A 124 5.18 -5.85 15.45
C LEU A 124 6.49 -6.57 15.79
N MET A 125 6.99 -7.43 14.90
CA MET A 125 8.27 -8.10 15.10
C MET A 125 9.43 -7.11 15.17
N LEU A 126 9.41 -6.07 14.35
CA LEU A 126 10.40 -4.98 14.41
C LEU A 126 10.39 -4.27 15.76
N ILE A 127 9.20 -3.99 16.33
CA ILE A 127 9.06 -3.40 17.68
C ILE A 127 9.62 -4.35 18.75
N VAL A 128 9.33 -5.65 18.65
CA VAL A 128 9.81 -6.66 19.57
C VAL A 128 11.33 -6.75 19.55
N ILE A 129 11.93 -6.78 18.37
CA ILE A 129 13.39 -6.86 18.17
C ILE A 129 14.07 -5.56 18.64
N TYR A 130 13.53 -4.40 18.29
CA TYR A 130 14.05 -3.10 18.73
C TYR A 130 14.11 -3.00 20.27
N ASP A 131 13.10 -3.52 20.96
CA ASP A 131 13.05 -3.51 22.42
C ASP A 131 13.99 -4.55 23.06
N LEU A 132 14.21 -5.68 22.38
CA LEU A 132 15.20 -6.67 22.79
C LEU A 132 16.61 -6.06 22.92
N PHE A 133 16.97 -5.15 22.01
CA PHE A 133 18.26 -4.45 22.01
C PHE A 133 18.31 -3.22 22.94
N ALA A 134 17.21 -2.84 23.60
CA ALA A 134 17.21 -1.73 24.57
C ALA A 134 18.20 -1.94 25.71
N GLN A 135 18.41 -3.18 26.14
CA GLN A 135 19.37 -3.51 27.21
C GLN A 135 20.82 -3.29 26.81
N ARG A 136 21.16 -3.46 25.53
CA ARG A 136 22.49 -3.14 25.01
C ARG A 136 22.81 -1.66 25.22
N ASP A 137 21.86 -0.79 24.92
CA ASP A 137 22.05 0.66 25.04
C ASP A 137 22.10 1.12 26.47
N ASN A 138 21.45 0.41 27.40
CA ASN A 138 21.47 0.69 28.84
C ASN A 138 22.69 0.11 29.57
N GLY A 139 23.68 -0.45 28.86
CA GLY A 139 24.91 -1.00 29.42
C GLY A 139 24.76 -2.35 30.13
N MET A 140 23.54 -2.90 30.22
CA MET A 140 23.28 -4.21 30.87
C MET A 140 24.01 -5.38 30.20
N TRP A 141 24.39 -5.22 28.95
CA TRP A 141 25.16 -6.23 28.23
C TRP A 141 26.56 -6.45 28.77
N GLN A 142 27.17 -5.46 29.40
CA GLN A 142 28.49 -5.61 30.03
C GLN A 142 28.47 -6.69 31.11
N LEU A 143 27.40 -6.72 31.92
CA LEU A 143 27.19 -7.71 32.98
C LEU A 143 26.92 -9.11 32.41
N THR A 144 26.07 -9.19 31.39
CA THR A 144 25.71 -10.49 30.78
C THR A 144 26.86 -11.11 30.00
N TYR A 145 27.69 -10.31 29.32
CA TYR A 145 28.85 -10.77 28.56
C TYR A 145 29.98 -11.34 29.45
N GLY A 146 30.07 -10.91 30.70
CA GLY A 146 30.99 -11.46 31.68
C GLY A 146 30.66 -12.89 32.11
N SER A 147 29.43 -13.35 31.91
CA SER A 147 29.02 -14.69 32.27
C SER A 147 29.34 -15.72 31.17
N SER A 148 29.66 -16.96 31.55
CA SER A 148 29.96 -18.05 30.59
C SER A 148 28.79 -18.36 29.63
N LYS A 149 27.56 -18.02 30.03
CA LYS A 149 26.32 -18.21 29.24
C LYS A 149 25.83 -16.93 28.52
N GLY A 150 26.59 -15.85 28.62
CA GLY A 150 26.20 -14.52 28.14
C GLY A 150 26.51 -14.21 26.68
N ARG A 151 27.16 -15.11 25.95
CA ARG A 151 27.61 -14.89 24.58
C ARG A 151 26.79 -15.71 23.58
N VAL A 152 27.32 -16.82 23.06
CA VAL A 152 26.65 -17.68 22.07
C VAL A 152 25.30 -18.19 22.59
N ILE A 153 25.25 -18.67 23.84
CA ILE A 153 24.03 -19.19 24.43
C ILE A 153 22.93 -18.13 24.52
N LEU A 154 23.31 -16.88 24.84
CA LEU A 154 22.34 -15.77 24.87
C LEU A 154 21.82 -15.45 23.46
N ALA A 155 22.70 -15.44 22.45
CA ALA A 155 22.29 -15.24 21.06
C ALA A 155 21.27 -16.32 20.60
N ILE A 156 21.57 -17.60 20.86
CA ILE A 156 20.65 -18.71 20.55
C ILE A 156 19.32 -18.58 21.31
N LYS A 157 19.34 -18.16 22.57
CA LYS A 157 18.12 -17.91 23.33
C LYS A 157 17.31 -16.76 22.72
N GLN A 158 17.96 -15.71 22.24
CA GLN A 158 17.29 -14.60 21.56
C GLN A 158 16.62 -15.03 20.26
N THR A 159 17.30 -15.85 19.43
CA THR A 159 16.68 -16.38 18.21
C THR A 159 15.46 -17.25 18.52
N GLY A 160 15.53 -18.09 19.57
CA GLY A 160 14.38 -18.87 20.05
C GLY A 160 13.22 -18.00 20.56
N VAL A 161 13.50 -16.91 21.24
CA VAL A 161 12.46 -15.95 21.69
C VAL A 161 11.82 -15.24 20.50
N ILE A 162 12.60 -14.88 19.47
CA ILE A 162 12.09 -14.26 18.26
C ILE A 162 11.20 -15.24 17.50
N ALA A 163 11.62 -16.50 17.35
CA ALA A 163 10.80 -17.53 16.73
C ALA A 163 9.45 -17.70 17.46
N ALA A 164 9.47 -17.82 18.80
CA ALA A 164 8.25 -17.91 19.61
C ALA A 164 7.35 -16.67 19.49
N ALA A 165 7.95 -15.46 19.45
CA ALA A 165 7.21 -14.22 19.25
C ALA A 165 6.58 -14.15 17.85
N SER A 166 7.30 -14.62 16.81
CA SER A 166 6.77 -14.71 15.44
C SER A 166 5.56 -15.62 15.35
N VAL A 167 5.61 -16.79 15.99
CA VAL A 167 4.46 -17.71 16.07
C VAL A 167 3.26 -17.02 16.70
N LEU A 168 3.44 -16.38 17.85
CA LEU A 168 2.35 -15.70 18.54
C LEU A 168 1.75 -14.57 17.74
N VAL A 169 2.59 -13.66 17.24
CA VAL A 169 2.15 -12.49 16.46
C VAL A 169 1.43 -12.91 15.19
N HIS A 170 2.05 -13.81 14.42
CA HIS A 170 1.48 -14.27 13.16
C HIS A 170 0.17 -15.03 13.35
N THR A 171 0.11 -15.93 14.34
CA THR A 171 -1.13 -16.68 14.66
C THR A 171 -2.29 -15.72 14.99
N VAL A 172 -2.04 -14.72 15.83
CA VAL A 172 -3.08 -13.75 16.17
C VAL A 172 -3.52 -12.97 14.94
N MET A 173 -2.59 -12.42 14.14
CA MET A 173 -2.93 -11.64 12.96
C MET A 173 -3.66 -12.46 11.91
N TYR A 174 -3.16 -13.65 11.59
CA TYR A 174 -3.70 -14.52 10.55
C TYR A 174 -5.13 -14.96 10.87
N TRP A 175 -5.34 -15.54 12.05
CA TRP A 175 -6.64 -16.09 12.40
C TRP A 175 -7.70 -15.05 12.71
N THR A 176 -7.33 -13.91 13.30
CA THR A 176 -8.30 -12.82 13.49
C THR A 176 -8.75 -12.22 12.16
N THR A 177 -7.85 -12.10 11.18
CA THR A 177 -8.20 -11.64 9.83
C THR A 177 -9.06 -12.68 9.12
N PHE A 178 -8.73 -13.97 9.22
CA PHE A 178 -9.53 -15.05 8.63
C PHE A 178 -10.94 -15.08 9.19
N ILE A 179 -11.10 -14.99 10.52
CA ILE A 179 -12.41 -14.94 11.17
C ILE A 179 -13.21 -13.71 10.69
N ALA A 180 -12.56 -12.55 10.60
CA ALA A 180 -13.20 -11.33 10.11
C ALA A 180 -13.67 -11.47 8.65
N ALA A 181 -12.86 -12.10 7.79
CA ALA A 181 -13.20 -12.36 6.39
C ALA A 181 -14.40 -13.29 6.25
N MET A 182 -14.43 -14.38 7.02
CA MET A 182 -15.55 -15.30 7.01
C MET A 182 -16.83 -14.66 7.57
N ALA A 183 -16.71 -13.88 8.64
CA ALA A 183 -17.85 -13.19 9.24
C ALA A 183 -18.48 -12.15 8.27
N GLN A 184 -17.65 -11.44 7.49
CA GLN A 184 -18.11 -10.47 6.50
C GLN A 184 -18.82 -11.11 5.30
N SER A 185 -18.44 -12.34 4.94
CA SER A 185 -18.87 -13.01 3.70
C SER A 185 -19.86 -14.16 3.94
N GLY A 186 -20.65 -14.13 5.00
CA GLY A 186 -21.73 -15.11 5.23
C GLY A 186 -21.34 -16.35 6.03
N GLY A 187 -20.13 -16.44 6.60
CA GLY A 187 -19.73 -17.48 7.53
C GLY A 187 -18.74 -18.52 6.96
N PHE A 188 -18.58 -19.62 7.68
CA PHE A 188 -17.60 -20.69 7.38
C PHE A 188 -18.17 -21.77 6.45
N LYS A 189 -18.92 -21.39 5.43
CA LYS A 189 -19.52 -22.33 4.48
C LYS A 189 -18.52 -22.70 3.39
N ASP A 190 -18.71 -23.84 2.77
CA ASP A 190 -18.03 -24.27 1.55
C ASP A 190 -16.48 -24.31 1.59
N LEU A 191 -15.90 -24.38 2.80
CA LEU A 191 -14.45 -24.46 3.00
C LEU A 191 -13.86 -25.83 2.56
N ALA A 192 -14.68 -26.85 2.46
CA ALA A 192 -14.28 -28.18 1.97
C ALA A 192 -14.21 -28.26 0.43
N ASN A 193 -14.80 -27.28 -0.27
CA ASN A 193 -14.84 -27.23 -1.73
C ASN A 193 -13.46 -26.91 -2.33
N PRO A 194 -13.23 -27.24 -3.61
CA PRO A 194 -11.97 -26.95 -4.29
C PRO A 194 -11.61 -25.47 -4.26
N ILE A 195 -10.32 -25.18 -4.06
CA ILE A 195 -9.84 -23.79 -4.11
C ILE A 195 -9.99 -23.20 -5.53
N GLN A 196 -9.98 -24.03 -6.54
CA GLN A 196 -10.19 -23.68 -7.95
C GLN A 196 -11.58 -23.10 -8.24
N ASN A 197 -12.55 -23.19 -7.34
CA ASN A 197 -13.81 -22.47 -7.46
C ASN A 197 -13.60 -20.93 -7.46
N ILE A 198 -12.42 -20.46 -7.05
CA ILE A 198 -12.06 -19.03 -7.00
C ILE A 198 -11.20 -18.69 -8.22
N ASP A 199 -11.62 -17.71 -8.99
CA ASP A 199 -10.98 -17.23 -10.23
C ASP A 199 -9.49 -16.91 -10.09
N THR A 200 -9.08 -16.35 -8.93
CA THR A 200 -7.68 -16.01 -8.64
C THR A 200 -6.78 -17.23 -8.52
N PHE A 201 -7.34 -18.44 -8.38
CA PHE A 201 -6.61 -19.70 -8.30
C PHE A 201 -6.69 -20.54 -9.59
N ALA A 202 -7.08 -19.94 -10.72
CA ALA A 202 -7.17 -20.61 -12.02
C ALA A 202 -5.86 -21.29 -12.47
N LYS A 203 -4.71 -20.81 -11.98
CA LYS A 203 -3.37 -21.34 -12.29
C LYS A 203 -2.78 -22.20 -11.17
N PHE A 204 -3.54 -22.50 -10.14
CA PHE A 204 -3.07 -23.31 -9.02
C PHE A 204 -3.24 -24.80 -9.35
N THR A 205 -2.14 -25.54 -9.39
CA THR A 205 -2.04 -26.90 -9.93
C THR A 205 -2.18 -28.03 -8.89
N TYR A 206 -2.63 -27.70 -7.66
CA TYR A 206 -2.89 -28.72 -6.63
C TYR A 206 -4.38 -28.82 -6.35
N PRO A 207 -4.98 -30.04 -6.35
CA PRO A 207 -6.42 -30.26 -6.12
C PRO A 207 -6.77 -30.17 -4.63
N TRP A 208 -6.53 -29.01 -4.03
CA TRP A 208 -6.76 -28.79 -2.60
C TRP A 208 -8.12 -28.14 -2.35
N SER A 209 -8.68 -28.46 -1.18
CA SER A 209 -9.82 -27.70 -0.67
C SER A 209 -9.39 -26.31 -0.18
N LYS A 210 -10.35 -25.37 -0.08
CA LYS A 210 -10.11 -24.02 0.45
C LYS A 210 -9.45 -24.06 1.83
N ILE A 211 -9.93 -24.94 2.73
CA ILE A 211 -9.36 -25.05 4.08
C ILE A 211 -7.93 -25.64 4.07
N GLN A 212 -7.64 -26.61 3.20
CA GLN A 212 -6.29 -27.15 3.05
C GLN A 212 -5.32 -26.06 2.58
N TYR A 213 -5.74 -25.27 1.60
CA TYR A 213 -4.95 -24.14 1.12
C TYR A 213 -4.66 -23.13 2.24
N ILE A 214 -5.67 -22.73 3.02
CA ILE A 214 -5.55 -21.78 4.13
C ILE A 214 -4.57 -22.31 5.19
N MET A 215 -4.64 -23.60 5.54
CA MET A 215 -3.73 -24.20 6.50
C MET A 215 -2.28 -24.24 6.02
N VAL A 216 -2.07 -24.59 4.75
CA VAL A 216 -0.73 -24.59 4.15
C VAL A 216 -0.19 -23.18 4.03
N LEU A 217 -1.02 -22.22 3.60
CA LEU A 217 -0.65 -20.80 3.53
C LEU A 217 -0.25 -20.24 4.92
N TYR A 218 -0.94 -20.67 6.00
CA TYR A 218 -0.58 -20.30 7.37
C TYR A 218 0.85 -20.75 7.71
N VAL A 219 1.18 -22.01 7.42
CA VAL A 219 2.52 -22.55 7.71
C VAL A 219 3.59 -21.83 6.90
N ILE A 220 3.36 -21.64 5.61
CA ILE A 220 4.29 -20.96 4.70
C ILE A 220 4.52 -19.49 5.15
N SER A 221 3.45 -18.76 5.39
CA SER A 221 3.55 -17.37 5.82
C SER A 221 4.19 -17.23 7.19
N LEU A 222 3.95 -18.15 8.12
CA LEU A 222 4.65 -18.23 9.40
C LEU A 222 6.16 -18.41 9.21
N MET A 223 6.57 -19.32 8.32
CA MET A 223 7.99 -19.50 7.99
C MET A 223 8.61 -18.22 7.40
N CYS A 224 7.91 -17.54 6.52
CA CYS A 224 8.34 -16.27 5.95
C CYS A 224 8.52 -15.18 7.02
N ILE A 225 7.54 -14.97 7.89
CA ILE A 225 7.59 -13.96 8.97
C ILE A 225 8.71 -14.29 9.96
N MET A 226 8.90 -15.57 10.31
CA MET A 226 9.98 -16.01 11.19
C MET A 226 11.36 -15.76 10.55
N ALA A 227 11.52 -16.08 9.29
CA ALA A 227 12.75 -15.85 8.53
C ALA A 227 13.09 -14.34 8.48
N LEU A 228 12.12 -13.50 8.12
CA LEU A 228 12.29 -12.05 8.09
C LEU A 228 12.62 -11.49 9.48
N ALA A 229 11.98 -11.96 10.54
CA ALA A 229 12.30 -11.54 11.91
C ALA A 229 13.74 -11.90 12.31
N LEU A 230 14.25 -13.06 11.90
CA LEU A 230 15.64 -13.46 12.13
C LEU A 230 16.63 -12.61 11.30
N ILE A 231 16.28 -12.27 10.08
CA ILE A 231 17.08 -11.34 9.24
C ILE A 231 17.15 -9.96 9.90
N ILE A 232 16.01 -9.42 10.38
CA ILE A 232 15.97 -8.15 11.11
C ILE A 232 16.85 -8.22 12.37
N TRP A 233 16.73 -9.30 13.15
CA TRP A 233 17.57 -9.50 14.33
C TRP A 233 19.07 -9.52 13.96
N SER A 234 19.42 -10.19 12.88
CA SER A 234 20.79 -10.26 12.39
C SER A 234 21.35 -8.87 12.04
N VAL A 235 20.54 -8.03 11.38
CA VAL A 235 20.90 -6.63 11.10
C VAL A 235 21.13 -5.86 12.39
N PHE A 236 20.26 -6.02 13.41
CA PHE A 236 20.43 -5.35 14.70
C PHE A 236 21.65 -5.83 15.49
N VAL A 237 22.10 -7.06 15.28
CA VAL A 237 23.36 -7.55 15.84
C VAL A 237 24.55 -6.92 15.14
N LEU A 238 24.54 -6.84 13.80
CA LEU A 238 25.66 -6.30 13.01
C LEU A 238 25.92 -4.82 13.30
N PHE A 239 24.89 -4.05 13.58
CA PHE A 239 25.01 -2.62 13.88
C PHE A 239 25.02 -2.35 15.38
N ARG A 240 26.07 -1.66 15.84
CA ARG A 240 26.27 -1.38 17.26
C ARG A 240 25.18 -0.51 17.88
N ASN A 241 24.59 0.40 17.12
CA ASN A 241 23.52 1.30 17.56
C ASN A 241 22.18 0.81 17.00
N ARG A 242 21.19 0.52 17.87
CA ARG A 242 19.88 0.02 17.44
C ARG A 242 19.14 1.01 16.53
N ASN A 243 19.37 2.34 16.69
CA ASN A 243 18.72 3.31 15.83
C ASN A 243 19.35 3.28 14.43
N LEU A 244 20.68 3.13 14.35
CA LEU A 244 21.35 2.95 13.06
C LEU A 244 20.91 1.66 12.38
N ALA A 245 20.75 0.56 13.13
CA ALA A 245 20.21 -0.69 12.61
C ALA A 245 18.81 -0.52 12.04
N MET A 246 17.94 0.22 12.74
CA MET A 246 16.60 0.56 12.29
C MET A 246 16.61 1.34 10.97
N VAL A 247 17.50 2.34 10.86
CA VAL A 247 17.66 3.13 9.62
C VAL A 247 18.08 2.28 8.46
N VAL A 248 19.15 1.51 8.66
CA VAL A 248 19.69 0.64 7.62
C VAL A 248 18.61 -0.34 7.14
N PHE A 249 17.83 -0.89 8.09
CA PHE A 249 16.72 -1.77 7.74
C PHE A 249 15.62 -1.04 6.94
N LEU A 250 15.23 0.18 7.33
CA LEU A 250 14.22 0.96 6.61
C LEU A 250 14.69 1.38 5.21
N ILE A 251 15.96 1.78 5.08
CA ILE A 251 16.55 2.08 3.75
C ILE A 251 16.55 0.81 2.90
N PHE A 252 16.94 -0.33 3.46
CA PHE A 252 16.92 -1.61 2.76
C PHE A 252 15.51 -1.97 2.32
N ALA A 253 14.50 -1.85 3.19
CA ALA A 253 13.10 -2.10 2.83
C ALA A 253 12.59 -1.14 1.73
N ALA A 254 13.03 0.12 1.73
CA ALA A 254 12.67 1.08 0.68
C ALA A 254 13.31 0.71 -0.67
N VAL A 255 14.57 0.26 -0.68
CA VAL A 255 15.24 -0.24 -1.89
C VAL A 255 14.55 -1.50 -2.42
N GLU A 256 14.18 -2.42 -1.54
CA GLU A 256 13.42 -3.63 -1.88
C GLU A 256 12.05 -3.29 -2.49
N GLN A 257 11.34 -2.30 -1.94
CA GLN A 257 10.09 -1.82 -2.52
C GLN A 257 10.30 -1.20 -3.91
N PHE A 258 11.37 -0.44 -4.09
CA PHE A 258 11.71 0.13 -5.39
C PHE A 258 12.00 -0.97 -6.43
N ILE A 259 12.79 -1.97 -6.07
CA ILE A 259 13.09 -3.13 -6.91
C ILE A 259 11.79 -3.88 -7.28
N TYR A 260 10.94 -4.14 -6.30
CA TYR A 260 9.67 -4.86 -6.51
C TYR A 260 8.74 -4.13 -7.49
N SER A 261 8.67 -2.80 -7.41
CA SER A 261 7.76 -2.00 -8.26
C SER A 261 8.29 -1.72 -9.66
N HIS A 262 9.62 -1.77 -9.88
CA HIS A 262 10.23 -1.39 -11.17
C HIS A 262 10.76 -2.56 -11.99
N ILE A 263 10.98 -3.73 -11.37
CA ILE A 263 11.39 -4.92 -12.12
C ILE A 263 10.17 -5.71 -12.54
N ASP A 264 9.92 -5.74 -13.85
CA ASP A 264 8.84 -6.51 -14.44
C ASP A 264 9.08 -8.02 -14.25
N VAL A 265 7.97 -8.74 -14.04
CA VAL A 265 7.99 -10.22 -13.85
C VAL A 265 8.46 -10.98 -15.09
N HIS A 266 8.45 -10.36 -16.26
CA HIS A 266 8.96 -10.93 -17.52
C HIS A 266 10.41 -10.52 -17.83
N SER A 267 11.03 -9.67 -17.00
CA SER A 267 12.42 -9.25 -17.15
C SER A 267 13.40 -10.39 -16.88
N ILE A 268 14.61 -10.32 -17.47
CA ILE A 268 15.75 -11.19 -17.14
C ILE A 268 16.09 -11.09 -15.63
N TRP A 269 15.82 -9.93 -15.00
CA TRP A 269 16.05 -9.67 -13.59
C TRP A 269 14.91 -10.11 -12.68
N ASN A 270 13.93 -10.87 -13.17
CA ASN A 270 12.77 -11.31 -12.39
C ASN A 270 13.14 -12.07 -11.10
N GLY A 271 14.32 -12.66 -11.03
CA GLY A 271 14.85 -13.26 -9.79
C GLY A 271 14.88 -12.28 -8.62
N LEU A 272 15.25 -11.01 -8.87
CA LEU A 272 15.25 -9.96 -7.85
C LEU A 272 13.84 -9.56 -7.42
N HIS A 273 12.85 -9.68 -8.31
CA HIS A 273 11.45 -9.45 -7.96
C HIS A 273 10.91 -10.53 -7.01
N TYR A 274 11.23 -11.82 -7.25
CA TYR A 274 10.67 -12.93 -6.46
C TYR A 274 11.43 -13.23 -5.15
N ILE A 275 12.72 -12.89 -5.07
CA ILE A 275 13.54 -13.05 -3.85
C ILE A 275 13.48 -11.78 -2.97
N ASN A 276 12.60 -10.88 -3.28
CA ASN A 276 12.41 -9.60 -2.60
C ASN A 276 11.62 -9.76 -1.30
N ILE A 277 11.89 -8.90 -0.30
CA ILE A 277 11.13 -8.90 0.98
C ILE A 277 9.63 -8.68 0.74
N ILE A 278 9.26 -7.81 -0.18
CA ILE A 278 7.85 -7.49 -0.47
C ILE A 278 7.15 -8.70 -1.08
N SER A 279 7.80 -9.40 -2.01
CA SER A 279 7.29 -10.65 -2.59
C SER A 279 7.15 -11.75 -1.53
N ILE A 280 8.07 -11.81 -0.56
CA ILE A 280 8.03 -12.77 0.55
C ILE A 280 6.89 -12.42 1.53
N VAL A 281 6.63 -11.14 1.76
CA VAL A 281 5.48 -10.69 2.56
C VAL A 281 4.17 -10.97 1.83
N ASN A 282 4.12 -10.77 0.51
CA ASN A 282 2.96 -11.14 -0.32
C ASN A 282 3.09 -12.57 -0.89
N ILE A 283 3.43 -13.53 -0.03
CA ILE A 283 3.74 -14.89 -0.45
C ILE A 283 2.59 -15.60 -1.15
N ASN A 284 1.34 -15.23 -0.85
CA ASN A 284 0.16 -15.78 -1.51
C ASN A 284 0.19 -15.54 -3.02
N ALA A 285 0.58 -14.35 -3.47
CA ALA A 285 0.64 -14.02 -4.89
C ALA A 285 1.64 -14.91 -5.66
N THR A 286 2.75 -15.26 -5.01
CA THR A 286 3.74 -16.18 -5.59
C THR A 286 3.29 -17.64 -5.49
N PHE A 287 2.64 -18.02 -4.40
CA PHE A 287 2.19 -19.40 -4.15
C PHE A 287 1.00 -19.81 -5.02
N SER A 288 0.04 -18.92 -5.24
CA SER A 288 -1.12 -19.16 -6.09
C SER A 288 -0.82 -19.09 -7.60
N SER A 289 0.31 -18.47 -7.98
CA SER A 289 0.70 -18.33 -9.40
C SER A 289 1.51 -19.54 -9.86
N TYR A 290 1.26 -20.00 -11.10
CA TYR A 290 2.07 -21.02 -11.74
C TYR A 290 3.19 -20.36 -12.55
N ARG A 291 4.43 -20.51 -12.09
CA ARG A 291 5.64 -20.00 -12.76
C ARG A 291 6.83 -20.89 -12.45
N ASN A 292 7.69 -21.10 -13.46
CA ASN A 292 8.87 -21.94 -13.36
C ASN A 292 10.14 -21.16 -13.73
N TRP A 293 11.23 -21.41 -13.00
CA TRP A 293 12.58 -20.99 -13.35
C TRP A 293 13.38 -22.12 -13.93
N GLY A 294 14.30 -21.80 -14.86
CA GLY A 294 15.24 -22.74 -15.43
C GLY A 294 16.65 -22.56 -14.89
N VAL A 295 17.24 -23.64 -14.43
CA VAL A 295 18.68 -23.70 -14.16
C VAL A 295 19.26 -24.84 -14.98
N GLY A 296 19.86 -24.50 -16.12
CA GLY A 296 20.25 -25.48 -17.13
C GLY A 296 19.03 -26.20 -17.70
N THR A 297 18.93 -27.51 -17.48
CA THR A 297 17.79 -28.35 -17.92
C THR A 297 16.72 -28.55 -16.86
N PHE A 298 17.01 -28.14 -15.62
CA PHE A 298 16.09 -28.34 -14.49
C PHE A 298 15.04 -27.27 -14.43
N VAL A 299 13.81 -27.68 -14.15
CA VAL A 299 12.65 -26.79 -13.95
C VAL A 299 12.33 -26.71 -12.47
N PHE A 300 12.33 -25.51 -11.94
CA PHE A 300 12.01 -25.24 -10.54
C PHE A 300 10.80 -24.31 -10.44
N PRO A 301 9.75 -24.66 -9.69
CA PRO A 301 8.69 -23.71 -9.37
C PRO A 301 9.28 -22.49 -8.65
N VAL A 302 8.94 -21.28 -9.13
CA VAL A 302 9.45 -20.01 -8.58
C VAL A 302 9.20 -19.92 -7.09
N PHE A 303 8.04 -20.35 -6.64
CA PHE A 303 7.68 -20.39 -5.22
C PHE A 303 8.67 -21.22 -4.37
N SER A 304 8.94 -22.45 -4.79
CA SER A 304 9.87 -23.35 -4.07
C SER A 304 11.29 -22.80 -4.07
N ALA A 305 11.74 -22.24 -5.19
CA ALA A 305 13.05 -21.63 -5.32
C ALA A 305 13.19 -20.39 -4.40
N SER A 306 12.17 -19.53 -4.36
CA SER A 306 12.15 -18.34 -3.49
C SER A 306 12.21 -18.69 -2.01
N LEU A 307 11.43 -19.69 -1.58
CA LEU A 307 11.49 -20.20 -0.20
C LEU A 307 12.85 -20.80 0.15
N PHE A 308 13.43 -21.59 -0.75
CA PHE A 308 14.74 -22.18 -0.53
C PHE A 308 15.83 -21.12 -0.36
N VAL A 309 15.84 -20.11 -1.22
CA VAL A 309 16.77 -18.98 -1.12
C VAL A 309 16.56 -18.20 0.18
N LEU A 310 15.32 -17.95 0.58
CA LEU A 310 15.00 -17.27 1.84
C LEU A 310 15.57 -18.05 3.04
N VAL A 311 15.37 -19.36 3.09
CA VAL A 311 15.90 -20.22 4.17
C VAL A 311 17.42 -20.15 4.21
N ILE A 312 18.10 -20.27 3.05
CA ILE A 312 19.56 -20.19 2.97
C ILE A 312 20.06 -18.84 3.48
N ILE A 313 19.50 -17.73 2.99
CA ILE A 313 19.89 -16.38 3.42
C ILE A 313 19.67 -16.22 4.91
N THR A 314 18.54 -16.68 5.45
CA THR A 314 18.23 -16.62 6.87
C THR A 314 19.23 -17.41 7.70
N CYS A 315 19.59 -18.62 7.31
CA CYS A 315 20.58 -19.45 7.99
C CYS A 315 21.96 -18.81 7.99
N ILE A 316 22.41 -18.30 6.84
CA ILE A 316 23.71 -17.63 6.69
C ILE A 316 23.77 -16.36 7.57
N MET A 317 22.76 -15.50 7.46
CA MET A 317 22.70 -14.25 8.21
C MET A 317 22.63 -14.52 9.73
N THR A 318 21.83 -15.48 10.16
CA THR A 318 21.72 -15.85 11.57
C THR A 318 23.03 -16.44 12.09
N TYR A 319 23.71 -17.29 11.33
CA TYR A 319 25.00 -17.85 11.68
C TYR A 319 26.07 -16.77 11.84
N ILE A 320 26.18 -15.87 10.86
CA ILE A 320 27.12 -14.73 10.91
C ILE A 320 26.79 -13.85 12.15
N ALA A 321 25.53 -13.55 12.37
CA ALA A 321 25.10 -12.71 13.48
C ALA A 321 25.40 -13.34 14.85
N ILE A 322 25.21 -14.65 15.03
CA ILE A 322 25.57 -15.36 16.27
C ILE A 322 27.08 -15.25 16.52
N ASN A 323 27.93 -15.45 15.50
CA ASN A 323 29.38 -15.33 15.64
C ASN A 323 29.81 -13.89 15.96
N VAL A 324 29.25 -12.89 15.27
CA VAL A 324 29.51 -11.47 15.56
C VAL A 324 29.07 -11.13 16.99
N PHE A 325 27.89 -11.59 17.42
CA PHE A 325 27.39 -11.42 18.77
C PHE A 325 28.36 -12.01 19.82
N ALA A 326 28.91 -13.18 19.56
CA ALA A 326 29.84 -13.86 20.48
C ALA A 326 31.17 -13.14 20.67
N VAL A 327 31.69 -12.47 19.62
CA VAL A 327 32.99 -11.80 19.60
C VAL A 327 32.88 -10.31 19.91
N MET A 328 31.67 -9.73 19.86
CA MET A 328 31.45 -8.30 20.07
C MET A 328 31.95 -7.85 21.43
N LYS A 329 32.91 -6.94 21.45
CA LYS A 329 33.45 -6.37 22.69
C LYS A 329 32.45 -5.34 23.25
N PRO A 330 32.10 -5.43 24.54
CA PRO A 330 31.19 -4.46 25.18
C PRO A 330 31.81 -3.06 25.34
N TYR A 331 33.13 -2.93 25.12
CA TYR A 331 33.86 -1.69 25.31
C TYR A 331 33.74 -0.74 24.11
N ARG A 332 33.60 0.52 24.43
CA ARG A 332 33.50 1.69 23.55
C ARG A 332 34.93 2.09 23.02
N ASN A 333 35.50 1.31 22.15
CA ASN A 333 36.56 1.85 21.29
C ASN A 333 35.87 2.69 20.22
N ALA A 334 36.10 4.00 20.25
CA ALA A 334 35.61 4.93 19.24
C ALA A 334 36.07 4.44 17.86
N SER A 335 35.17 3.86 17.09
CA SER A 335 35.42 3.53 15.69
C SER A 335 35.76 4.81 14.93
N LEU A 336 36.51 4.70 13.81
CA LEU A 336 36.79 5.85 12.93
C LEU A 336 35.50 6.62 12.59
N ILE A 337 34.40 5.89 12.39
CA ILE A 337 33.06 6.44 12.16
C ILE A 337 32.58 7.26 13.37
N ALA A 338 32.76 6.78 14.60
CA ALA A 338 32.39 7.53 15.79
C ALA A 338 33.20 8.82 15.97
N ARG A 339 34.51 8.79 15.68
CA ARG A 339 35.34 10.01 15.69
C ARG A 339 34.94 11.00 14.60
N PHE A 340 34.56 10.51 13.41
CA PHE A 340 34.09 11.33 12.32
C PHE A 340 32.72 11.95 12.64
N THR A 341 31.77 11.15 13.19
CA THR A 341 30.47 11.66 13.63
C THR A 341 30.58 12.64 14.79
N ASP A 342 31.52 12.41 15.74
CA ASP A 342 31.76 13.35 16.84
C ASP A 342 32.34 14.69 16.35
N ARG A 343 33.22 14.68 15.35
CA ARG A 343 33.75 15.92 14.72
C ARG A 343 32.68 16.67 13.96
N ILE A 344 31.85 15.97 13.17
CA ILE A 344 30.71 16.57 12.47
C ILE A 344 29.71 17.14 13.49
N SER A 345 29.40 16.37 14.55
CA SER A 345 28.50 16.81 15.62
C SER A 345 29.02 18.05 16.35
N ALA A 346 30.32 18.12 16.66
CA ALA A 346 30.90 19.29 17.29
C ALA A 346 30.91 20.53 16.38
N GLY A 347 31.19 20.37 15.09
CA GLY A 347 31.09 21.43 14.10
C GLY A 347 29.65 21.92 13.92
N TYR A 348 28.72 20.96 13.83
CA TYR A 348 27.29 21.23 13.71
C TYR A 348 26.74 21.97 14.94
N GLN A 349 27.11 21.56 16.16
CA GLN A 349 26.70 22.24 17.39
C GLN A 349 27.17 23.71 17.41
N LYS A 350 28.41 24.01 16.98
CA LYS A 350 28.89 25.39 16.89
C LYS A 350 28.07 26.24 15.93
N ILE A 351 27.58 25.66 14.85
CA ILE A 351 26.68 26.32 13.90
C ILE A 351 25.30 26.50 14.53
N LEU A 352 24.75 25.46 15.17
CA LEU A 352 23.45 25.46 15.78
C LEU A 352 23.31 26.53 16.89
N PHE A 353 24.39 26.76 17.66
CA PHE A 353 24.38 27.79 18.71
C PHE A 353 24.17 29.23 18.18
N LYS A 354 24.45 29.47 16.90
CA LYS A 354 24.23 30.79 16.27
C LYS A 354 22.77 31.01 15.83
N PHE A 355 21.95 29.98 15.79
CA PHE A 355 20.55 30.09 15.39
C PHE A 355 19.63 30.52 16.54
N PRO A 356 18.43 31.08 16.21
CA PRO A 356 17.41 31.40 17.21
C PRO A 356 16.99 30.20 18.08
N ASP A 357 16.52 30.46 19.29
CA ASP A 357 16.16 29.40 20.25
C ASP A 357 15.07 28.47 19.73
N VAL A 358 14.14 28.95 18.90
CA VAL A 358 13.10 28.14 18.22
C VAL A 358 13.74 27.06 17.32
N VAL A 359 14.81 27.41 16.57
CA VAL A 359 15.50 26.44 15.70
C VAL A 359 16.22 25.37 16.53
N LYS A 360 16.77 25.75 17.68
CA LYS A 360 17.35 24.79 18.64
C LYS A 360 16.30 23.84 19.20
N GLU A 361 15.09 24.32 19.50
CA GLU A 361 13.98 23.46 19.92
C GLU A 361 13.51 22.52 18.81
N ILE A 362 13.42 22.98 17.54
CA ILE A 362 13.13 22.10 16.40
C ILE A 362 14.21 21.01 16.26
N HIS A 363 15.48 21.41 16.34
CA HIS A 363 16.59 20.45 16.30
C HIS A 363 16.49 19.42 17.44
N LYS A 364 16.16 19.86 18.65
CA LYS A 364 15.96 18.99 19.81
C LYS A 364 14.82 18.01 19.56
N LEU A 365 13.69 18.46 19.04
CA LEU A 365 12.55 17.61 18.69
C LEU A 365 12.95 16.56 17.64
N VAL A 366 13.52 16.98 16.53
CA VAL A 366 13.82 16.10 15.40
C VAL A 366 14.94 15.12 15.73
N PHE A 367 16.09 15.60 16.21
CA PHE A 367 17.28 14.78 16.38
C PHE A 367 17.50 14.25 17.79
N SER A 368 17.42 15.12 18.82
CA SER A 368 17.69 14.68 20.19
C SER A 368 16.58 13.76 20.74
N ASN A 369 15.32 14.07 20.41
CA ASN A 369 14.17 13.25 20.75
C ASN A 369 13.94 12.09 19.78
N LYS A 370 14.80 11.97 18.74
CA LYS A 370 14.75 10.91 17.74
C LYS A 370 13.45 10.88 16.91
N CYS A 371 12.73 11.99 16.85
CA CYS A 371 11.50 12.08 16.07
C CYS A 371 11.77 12.04 14.54
N VAL A 372 13.02 12.19 14.10
CA VAL A 372 13.43 11.98 12.71
C VAL A 372 12.94 10.64 12.16
N TRP A 373 12.86 9.59 13.01
CA TRP A 373 12.35 8.27 12.61
C TRP A 373 10.84 8.25 12.40
N VAL A 374 10.12 8.99 13.23
CA VAL A 374 8.67 9.17 13.07
C VAL A 374 8.39 9.91 11.78
N ILE A 375 9.16 10.98 11.52
CA ILE A 375 9.06 11.77 10.28
C ILE A 375 9.37 10.89 9.06
N ALA A 376 10.47 10.12 9.10
CA ALA A 376 10.82 9.21 8.01
C ALA A 376 9.73 8.15 7.77
N ALA A 377 9.16 7.57 8.83
CA ALA A 377 8.06 6.62 8.72
C ALA A 377 6.81 7.26 8.10
N MET A 378 6.46 8.50 8.47
CA MET A 378 5.35 9.24 7.86
C MET A 378 5.55 9.41 6.36
N PHE A 379 6.75 9.82 5.92
CA PHE A 379 7.07 9.96 4.50
C PHE A 379 7.01 8.63 3.75
N VAL A 380 7.58 7.56 4.31
CA VAL A 380 7.56 6.23 3.69
C VAL A 380 6.13 5.72 3.54
N VAL A 381 5.30 5.85 4.59
CA VAL A 381 3.89 5.42 4.54
C VAL A 381 3.13 6.25 3.52
N SER A 382 3.29 7.58 3.52
CA SER A 382 2.59 8.46 2.58
C SER A 382 3.02 8.20 1.13
N ALA A 383 4.33 8.01 0.87
CA ALA A 383 4.84 7.66 -0.46
C ALA A 383 4.33 6.29 -0.92
N TYR A 384 4.30 5.30 -0.01
CA TYR A 384 3.74 3.98 -0.30
C TYR A 384 2.24 4.06 -0.65
N VAL A 385 1.45 4.80 0.13
CA VAL A 385 0.02 4.98 -0.12
C VAL A 385 -0.23 5.70 -1.44
N CYS A 386 0.60 6.69 -1.81
CA CYS A 386 0.54 7.32 -3.12
C CYS A 386 0.87 6.34 -4.26
N SER A 387 1.90 5.50 -4.09
CA SER A 387 2.35 4.57 -5.14
C SER A 387 1.48 3.33 -5.30
N SER A 388 0.83 2.86 -4.21
CA SER A 388 0.00 1.65 -4.21
C SER A 388 -1.45 1.90 -4.61
N GLY A 389 -1.85 3.14 -4.82
CA GLY A 389 -3.19 3.49 -5.29
C GLY A 389 -3.47 2.88 -6.65
N GLN A 390 -4.51 2.05 -6.76
CA GLN A 390 -5.00 1.62 -8.07
C GLN A 390 -5.66 2.82 -8.74
N TYR A 391 -4.92 3.44 -9.65
CA TYR A 391 -5.48 4.46 -10.52
C TYR A 391 -6.07 3.74 -11.73
N TYR A 392 -7.39 3.68 -11.81
CA TYR A 392 -8.09 3.20 -13.00
C TYR A 392 -7.93 4.25 -14.12
N TYR A 393 -6.75 4.26 -14.71
CA TYR A 393 -6.41 5.18 -15.78
C TYR A 393 -6.02 4.36 -17.00
N THR A 394 -7.04 4.02 -17.79
CA THR A 394 -6.86 3.28 -19.05
C THR A 394 -6.29 4.21 -20.12
N ASP A 395 -5.71 3.65 -21.19
CA ASP A 395 -5.24 4.45 -22.31
C ASP A 395 -6.37 5.26 -22.95
N ASP A 396 -7.60 4.72 -22.96
CA ASP A 396 -8.79 5.44 -23.43
C ASP A 396 -9.09 6.66 -22.54
N ASN A 397 -9.03 6.51 -21.21
CA ASN A 397 -9.24 7.62 -20.29
C ASN A 397 -8.16 8.70 -20.41
N LYS A 398 -6.92 8.29 -20.66
CA LYS A 398 -5.81 9.22 -20.88
C LYS A 398 -6.02 10.05 -22.13
N HIS A 399 -6.45 9.40 -23.21
CA HIS A 399 -6.74 10.10 -24.48
C HIS A 399 -7.90 11.10 -24.31
N MET A 400 -8.97 10.70 -23.61
CA MET A 400 -10.07 11.62 -23.29
C MET A 400 -9.63 12.80 -22.42
N ASP A 401 -8.77 12.58 -21.43
CA ASP A 401 -8.25 13.67 -20.61
C ASP A 401 -7.32 14.61 -21.37
N GLU A 402 -6.58 14.11 -22.38
CA GLU A 402 -5.82 14.94 -23.31
C GLU A 402 -6.74 15.85 -24.13
N GLU A 403 -7.90 15.35 -24.60
CA GLU A 403 -8.92 16.15 -25.29
C GLU A 403 -9.53 17.22 -24.36
N TYR A 404 -9.84 16.87 -23.11
CA TYR A 404 -10.29 17.85 -22.11
C TYR A 404 -9.25 18.93 -21.83
N ILE A 405 -7.95 18.60 -21.88
CA ILE A 405 -6.86 19.57 -21.68
C ILE A 405 -6.74 20.51 -22.88
N LEU A 406 -6.90 19.98 -24.09
CA LEU A 406 -6.72 20.74 -25.33
C LEU A 406 -7.92 21.63 -25.66
N HIS A 407 -9.14 21.15 -25.47
CA HIS A 407 -10.37 21.76 -25.97
C HIS A 407 -11.38 22.08 -24.86
N GLY A 408 -11.08 21.75 -23.59
CA GLY A 408 -11.95 22.08 -22.47
C GLY A 408 -11.86 23.55 -22.06
N GLY A 409 -12.71 23.94 -21.13
CA GLY A 409 -12.75 25.29 -20.58
C GLY A 409 -14.17 25.85 -20.51
N ALA A 410 -14.30 27.18 -20.60
CA ALA A 410 -15.58 27.87 -20.60
C ALA A 410 -16.33 27.73 -21.96
N ASP A 411 -15.61 27.49 -23.04
CA ASP A 411 -16.14 27.23 -24.37
C ASP A 411 -15.98 25.72 -24.68
N TYR A 412 -17.08 25.04 -24.98
CA TYR A 412 -17.13 23.63 -25.27
C TYR A 412 -17.77 23.31 -26.63
N THR A 413 -17.82 24.31 -27.55
CA THR A 413 -18.36 24.16 -28.90
C THR A 413 -17.68 23.02 -29.67
N TYR A 414 -16.38 22.82 -29.47
CA TYR A 414 -15.65 21.71 -30.08
C TYR A 414 -16.27 20.35 -29.77
N PHE A 415 -16.70 20.11 -28.54
CA PHE A 415 -17.30 18.84 -28.13
C PHE A 415 -18.73 18.69 -28.66
N GLN A 416 -19.48 19.78 -28.80
CA GLN A 416 -20.79 19.79 -29.44
C GLN A 416 -20.67 19.43 -30.92
N ASP A 417 -19.77 20.10 -31.65
CA ASP A 417 -19.51 19.81 -33.06
C ASP A 417 -19.04 18.37 -33.29
N TYR A 418 -18.17 17.86 -32.38
CA TYR A 418 -17.70 16.47 -32.41
C TYR A 418 -18.83 15.46 -32.26
N LEU A 419 -19.75 15.67 -31.32
CA LEU A 419 -20.91 14.80 -31.10
C LEU A 419 -21.85 14.83 -32.32
N ASP A 420 -22.11 16.00 -32.89
CA ASP A 420 -22.95 16.17 -34.07
C ASP A 420 -22.36 15.51 -35.30
N GLU A 421 -21.03 15.59 -35.49
CA GLU A 421 -20.34 14.91 -36.58
C GLU A 421 -20.39 13.38 -36.39
N LEU A 422 -20.20 12.88 -35.18
CA LEU A 422 -20.26 11.46 -34.85
C LEU A 422 -21.67 10.88 -35.11
N GLN A 423 -22.70 11.64 -34.73
CA GLN A 423 -24.09 11.26 -34.99
C GLN A 423 -24.38 11.18 -36.49
N LYS A 424 -23.94 12.17 -37.29
CA LYS A 424 -24.08 12.14 -38.76
C LYS A 424 -23.38 10.96 -39.39
N LYS A 425 -22.18 10.60 -38.89
CA LYS A 425 -21.45 9.41 -39.37
C LYS A 425 -22.20 8.12 -39.07
N TYR A 426 -22.81 8.04 -37.88
CA TYR A 426 -23.61 6.89 -37.50
C TYR A 426 -24.84 6.72 -38.39
N GLU A 427 -25.63 7.80 -38.56
CA GLU A 427 -26.81 7.81 -39.40
C GLU A 427 -26.50 7.43 -40.88
N ALA A 428 -25.38 7.94 -41.41
CA ALA A 428 -24.94 7.60 -42.75
C ALA A 428 -24.61 6.12 -42.93
N VAL A 429 -23.95 5.49 -41.94
CA VAL A 429 -23.63 4.06 -41.97
C VAL A 429 -24.87 3.21 -41.78
N GLU A 430 -25.80 3.64 -40.91
CA GLU A 430 -27.07 2.97 -40.68
C GLU A 430 -27.95 2.98 -41.92
N GLU A 431 -28.00 4.11 -42.67
CA GLU A 431 -28.69 4.20 -43.98
C GLU A 431 -28.07 3.27 -45.00
N GLU A 432 -26.74 3.17 -45.06
CA GLU A 432 -26.06 2.23 -45.97
C GLU A 432 -26.39 0.77 -45.61
N ILE A 433 -26.38 0.41 -44.34
CA ILE A 433 -26.75 -0.95 -43.88
C ILE A 433 -28.21 -1.24 -44.17
N ALA A 434 -29.11 -0.26 -44.00
CA ALA A 434 -30.55 -0.42 -44.27
C ALA A 434 -30.86 -0.69 -45.76
N LYS A 435 -30.05 -0.11 -46.65
CA LYS A 435 -30.18 -0.40 -48.11
C LYS A 435 -29.91 -1.88 -48.43
N TYR A 436 -28.98 -2.50 -47.69
CA TYR A 436 -28.65 -3.93 -47.89
C TYR A 436 -29.59 -4.87 -47.11
N ALA A 437 -30.28 -4.41 -46.05
CA ALA A 437 -31.17 -5.23 -45.28
C ALA A 437 -32.48 -5.57 -46.04
N GLY A 438 -32.82 -4.83 -47.12
CA GLY A 438 -33.96 -5.06 -47.97
C GLY A 438 -33.70 -5.95 -49.20
N GLU A 439 -32.44 -6.29 -49.51
CA GLU A 439 -32.08 -7.10 -50.64
C GLU A 439 -31.92 -8.58 -50.27
N SER A 440 -32.25 -9.50 -51.23
CA SER A 440 -32.11 -10.93 -51.00
C SER A 440 -30.62 -11.29 -50.82
N TYR A 441 -30.28 -12.18 -49.92
CA TYR A 441 -28.91 -12.57 -49.56
C TYR A 441 -27.97 -12.96 -50.73
N GLU A 442 -28.53 -13.23 -51.89
CA GLU A 442 -27.79 -13.60 -53.11
C GLU A 442 -27.10 -12.43 -53.85
N ASN A 443 -27.48 -11.17 -53.58
CA ASN A 443 -26.99 -9.98 -54.29
C ASN A 443 -26.07 -9.06 -53.44
N VAL A 444 -25.81 -9.38 -52.17
CA VAL A 444 -24.97 -8.56 -51.28
C VAL A 444 -23.54 -9.09 -51.28
N ASP A 445 -22.57 -8.24 -51.63
CA ASP A 445 -21.15 -8.58 -51.45
C ASP A 445 -20.85 -8.81 -49.96
N PRO A 446 -20.54 -10.05 -49.51
CA PRO A 446 -20.31 -10.37 -48.11
C PRO A 446 -19.17 -9.58 -47.48
N VAL A 447 -18.17 -9.21 -48.29
CA VAL A 447 -17.00 -8.45 -47.83
C VAL A 447 -17.39 -6.99 -47.54
N MET A 448 -18.21 -6.42 -48.41
CA MET A 448 -18.70 -5.04 -48.24
C MET A 448 -19.65 -4.92 -47.05
N PHE A 449 -20.55 -5.86 -46.85
CA PHE A 449 -21.44 -5.91 -45.68
C PHE A 449 -20.67 -6.09 -44.37
N MET A 450 -19.65 -6.93 -44.36
CA MET A 450 -18.80 -7.15 -43.21
C MET A 450 -17.98 -5.90 -42.85
N ASN A 451 -17.50 -5.17 -43.85
CA ASN A 451 -16.82 -3.89 -43.65
C ASN A 451 -17.75 -2.80 -43.08
N LEU A 452 -19.01 -2.75 -43.51
CA LEU A 452 -20.01 -1.84 -42.99
C LEU A 452 -20.35 -2.16 -41.54
N LYS A 453 -20.52 -3.44 -41.19
CA LYS A 453 -20.74 -3.88 -39.83
C LYS A 453 -19.53 -3.60 -38.91
N GLN A 454 -18.31 -3.71 -39.41
CA GLN A 454 -17.15 -3.30 -38.65
C GLN A 454 -17.10 -1.78 -38.42
N ARG A 455 -17.44 -0.97 -39.45
CA ARG A 455 -17.56 0.49 -39.31
C ARG A 455 -18.63 0.88 -38.29
N GLU A 456 -19.81 0.27 -38.37
CA GLU A 456 -20.89 0.47 -37.37
C GLU A 456 -20.40 0.19 -35.94
N GLN A 457 -19.74 -0.96 -35.74
CA GLN A 457 -19.20 -1.33 -34.43
C GLN A 457 -18.14 -0.35 -33.93
N GLN A 458 -17.30 0.18 -34.84
CA GLN A 458 -16.33 1.21 -34.47
C GLN A 458 -17.02 2.52 -34.05
N ILE A 459 -18.02 2.98 -34.81
CA ILE A 459 -18.76 4.20 -34.49
C ILE A 459 -19.54 4.04 -33.19
N VAL A 460 -20.20 2.89 -32.98
CA VAL A 460 -20.88 2.59 -31.70
C VAL A 460 -19.91 2.60 -30.52
N LYS A 461 -18.69 2.11 -30.71
CA LYS A 461 -17.67 2.18 -29.68
C LYS A 461 -17.22 3.62 -29.42
N GLU A 462 -17.10 4.44 -30.44
CA GLU A 462 -16.79 5.87 -30.32
C GLU A 462 -17.94 6.64 -29.68
N GLN A 463 -19.20 6.36 -30.04
CA GLN A 463 -20.38 6.95 -29.40
C GLN A 463 -20.44 6.62 -27.91
N LYS A 464 -20.15 5.37 -27.54
CA LYS A 464 -20.11 4.98 -26.13
C LYS A 464 -19.02 5.73 -25.35
N ARG A 465 -17.88 6.05 -25.98
CA ARG A 465 -16.85 6.91 -25.37
C ARG A 465 -17.32 8.36 -25.31
N ALA A 466 -17.95 8.85 -26.36
CA ALA A 466 -18.44 10.21 -26.46
C ALA A 466 -19.65 10.48 -25.56
N GLN A 467 -20.31 9.45 -25.04
CA GLN A 467 -21.41 9.58 -24.10
C GLN A 467 -21.01 10.39 -22.85
N GLU A 468 -19.77 10.23 -22.38
CA GLU A 468 -19.26 11.02 -21.25
C GLU A 468 -19.24 12.52 -21.57
N TYR A 469 -18.96 12.91 -22.81
CA TYR A 469 -19.01 14.32 -23.22
C TYR A 469 -20.46 14.82 -23.28
N ALA A 470 -21.38 14.02 -23.81
CA ALA A 470 -22.80 14.34 -23.84
C ALA A 470 -23.37 14.54 -22.44
N ASP A 471 -23.12 13.60 -21.54
CA ASP A 471 -23.56 13.65 -20.14
C ASP A 471 -22.98 14.89 -19.42
N LYS A 472 -21.75 15.28 -19.78
CA LYS A 472 -21.11 16.47 -19.22
C LYS A 472 -21.72 17.76 -19.74
N ILE A 473 -22.08 17.83 -21.02
CA ILE A 473 -22.77 19.00 -21.63
C ILE A 473 -24.15 19.15 -21.00
N GLU A 474 -24.91 18.07 -20.86
CA GLU A 474 -26.23 18.08 -20.21
C GLU A 474 -26.11 18.58 -18.76
N TYR A 475 -25.12 18.06 -18.02
CA TYR A 475 -24.85 18.50 -16.65
C TYR A 475 -24.55 20.00 -16.56
N ILE A 476 -23.71 20.54 -17.46
CA ILE A 476 -23.36 21.98 -17.49
C ILE A 476 -24.63 22.81 -17.72
N GLY A 477 -25.47 22.41 -18.68
CA GLY A 477 -26.76 23.07 -18.94
C GLY A 477 -27.66 23.12 -17.71
N HIS A 478 -27.81 22.00 -17.00
CA HIS A 478 -28.59 21.96 -15.76
C HIS A 478 -28.04 22.89 -14.67
N ILE A 479 -26.72 23.00 -14.54
CA ILE A 479 -26.12 23.91 -13.54
C ILE A 479 -26.36 25.39 -13.91
N GLU A 480 -26.28 25.74 -15.18
CA GLU A 480 -26.56 27.09 -15.65
C GLU A 480 -28.03 27.47 -15.45
N ASP A 481 -28.95 26.55 -15.74
CA ASP A 481 -30.40 26.75 -15.59
C ASP A 481 -30.81 26.86 -14.12
N ASP A 482 -30.32 25.96 -13.24
CA ASP A 482 -30.74 25.86 -11.85
C ASP A 482 -30.09 26.91 -10.94
N TYR A 483 -28.85 27.30 -11.21
CA TYR A 483 -28.05 28.13 -10.31
C TYR A 483 -27.53 29.44 -10.95
N GLY A 484 -27.69 29.62 -12.26
CA GLY A 484 -27.22 30.82 -12.98
C GLY A 484 -25.69 31.00 -12.95
N THR A 485 -24.95 29.91 -12.72
CA THR A 485 -23.49 29.90 -12.63
C THR A 485 -22.93 29.22 -13.86
N GLN A 486 -22.04 29.91 -14.59
CA GLN A 486 -21.36 29.32 -15.74
C GLN A 486 -20.40 28.21 -15.29
N ALA A 487 -20.73 26.95 -15.62
CA ALA A 487 -19.86 25.81 -15.42
C ALA A 487 -18.94 25.61 -16.62
N TRP A 488 -17.74 25.06 -16.39
CA TRP A 488 -16.74 24.82 -17.42
C TRP A 488 -16.67 23.34 -17.78
N PHE A 489 -16.33 23.06 -19.01
CA PHE A 489 -16.15 21.71 -19.52
C PHE A 489 -14.76 21.20 -19.15
N ILE A 490 -14.66 20.49 -18.03
CA ILE A 490 -13.40 19.97 -17.47
C ILE A 490 -13.55 18.51 -17.05
N SER A 491 -12.46 17.74 -17.13
CA SER A 491 -12.44 16.35 -16.66
C SER A 491 -12.62 16.27 -15.14
N ASP A 492 -13.47 15.33 -14.70
CA ASP A 492 -13.71 15.07 -13.27
C ASP A 492 -12.63 14.16 -12.65
N ARG A 493 -11.96 13.31 -13.45
CA ARG A 493 -11.18 12.14 -12.98
C ARG A 493 -10.11 12.48 -11.96
N GLY A 494 -9.22 13.41 -12.26
CA GLY A 494 -8.15 13.81 -11.35
C GLY A 494 -8.67 14.49 -10.09
N TYR A 495 -9.67 15.33 -10.25
CA TYR A 495 -10.28 16.06 -9.14
C TYR A 495 -11.14 15.18 -8.23
N GLU A 496 -11.82 14.17 -8.78
CA GLU A 496 -12.58 13.19 -8.00
C GLU A 496 -11.67 12.35 -7.10
N VAL A 497 -10.46 12.07 -7.55
CA VAL A 497 -9.44 11.38 -6.74
C VAL A 497 -8.93 12.27 -5.60
N ILE A 498 -8.92 13.61 -5.75
CA ILE A 498 -8.48 14.54 -4.69
C ILE A 498 -9.65 14.91 -3.78
N LEU A 499 -10.78 15.30 -4.34
CA LEU A 499 -11.89 15.91 -3.63
C LEU A 499 -13.08 14.95 -3.41
N GLY A 500 -13.28 14.00 -4.33
CA GLY A 500 -14.38 13.05 -4.34
C GLY A 500 -14.09 11.73 -3.59
N ASP A 501 -14.96 10.76 -3.76
CA ASP A 501 -14.93 9.49 -3.02
C ASP A 501 -13.86 8.51 -3.52
N LYS A 502 -13.46 8.59 -4.78
CA LYS A 502 -12.46 7.67 -5.37
C LYS A 502 -11.10 7.73 -4.67
N GLY A 503 -10.74 8.87 -4.09
CA GLY A 503 -9.50 9.02 -3.32
C GLY A 503 -9.64 8.94 -1.80
N LEU A 504 -10.82 8.64 -1.27
CA LEU A 504 -11.11 8.70 0.16
C LEU A 504 -10.16 7.81 0.99
N TYR A 505 -9.92 6.57 0.56
CA TYR A 505 -9.00 5.65 1.23
C TYR A 505 -7.59 6.23 1.35
N ARG A 506 -7.04 6.74 0.24
CA ARG A 506 -5.69 7.33 0.22
C ARG A 506 -5.63 8.52 1.17
N ARG A 507 -6.61 9.43 1.10
CA ARG A 507 -6.69 10.60 1.98
C ARG A 507 -6.71 10.21 3.45
N ILE A 508 -7.58 9.29 3.84
CA ILE A 508 -7.66 8.81 5.22
C ILE A 508 -6.32 8.25 5.68
N MET A 509 -5.65 7.45 4.86
CA MET A 509 -4.38 6.84 5.24
C MET A 509 -3.25 7.85 5.39
N ILE A 510 -3.16 8.83 4.48
CA ILE A 510 -2.17 9.92 4.57
C ILE A 510 -2.45 10.79 5.81
N THR A 511 -3.70 11.19 6.02
CA THR A 511 -4.10 12.00 7.18
C THR A 511 -3.86 11.25 8.50
N LEU A 512 -4.15 9.95 8.57
CA LEU A 512 -3.87 9.12 9.75
C LEU A 512 -2.37 9.00 10.01
N ALA A 513 -1.56 8.81 8.98
CA ALA A 513 -0.10 8.79 9.10
C ALA A 513 0.42 10.13 9.64
N LEU A 514 -0.07 11.25 9.11
CA LEU A 514 0.30 12.60 9.54
C LEU A 514 -0.12 12.86 10.99
N ILE A 515 -1.38 12.63 11.32
CA ILE A 515 -1.93 12.82 12.68
C ILE A 515 -1.18 11.97 13.69
N SER A 516 -0.94 10.67 13.41
CA SER A 516 -0.23 9.78 14.32
C SER A 516 1.21 10.24 14.58
N GLY A 517 1.89 10.70 13.54
CA GLY A 517 3.23 11.27 13.67
C GLY A 517 3.25 12.56 14.49
N ILE A 518 2.34 13.50 14.21
CA ILE A 518 2.19 14.75 14.97
C ILE A 518 1.89 14.46 16.45
N MET A 519 1.02 13.49 16.74
CA MET A 519 0.69 13.08 18.09
C MET A 519 1.93 12.57 18.85
N ILE A 520 2.74 11.72 18.23
CA ILE A 520 3.95 11.16 18.85
C ILE A 520 4.99 12.26 19.09
N ILE A 521 5.22 13.14 18.13
CA ILE A 521 6.20 14.23 18.20
C ILE A 521 5.79 15.22 19.31
N SER A 522 4.55 15.67 19.27
CA SER A 522 4.04 16.70 20.20
C SER A 522 3.92 16.21 21.62
N ALA A 523 3.43 14.97 21.84
CA ALA A 523 3.40 14.36 23.17
C ALA A 523 4.82 14.10 23.72
N GLY A 524 5.77 13.77 22.81
CA GLY A 524 7.18 13.54 23.16
C GLY A 524 7.90 14.80 23.62
N SER A 525 7.54 15.97 23.10
CA SER A 525 8.25 17.23 23.32
C SER A 525 8.36 17.60 24.81
N GLU A 526 7.27 17.53 25.54
CA GLU A 526 7.23 17.81 27.00
C GLU A 526 7.61 16.61 27.85
N ARG A 527 7.16 15.39 27.47
CA ARG A 527 7.34 14.18 28.28
C ARG A 527 8.81 13.82 28.50
N ILE A 528 9.66 14.02 27.48
CA ILE A 528 11.08 13.66 27.55
C ILE A 528 11.82 14.54 28.56
N GLU A 529 11.47 15.81 28.67
CA GLU A 529 12.08 16.75 29.63
C GLU A 529 11.73 16.42 31.07
N TYR A 530 10.48 16.02 31.34
CA TYR A 530 10.10 15.48 32.61
C TYR A 530 10.89 14.21 32.95
N LYS A 531 11.07 13.31 31.97
CA LYS A 531 11.79 12.04 32.14
C LYS A 531 13.28 12.23 32.39
N SER A 532 13.91 13.23 31.79
CA SER A 532 15.34 13.53 31.93
C SER A 532 15.66 14.44 33.10
N GLY A 533 14.65 14.98 33.80
CA GLY A 533 14.83 15.99 34.85
C GLY A 533 15.21 17.39 34.35
N MET A 534 15.37 17.58 33.06
CA MET A 534 15.71 18.88 32.43
C MET A 534 14.72 19.97 32.75
N ILE A 535 13.46 19.63 33.03
CA ILE A 535 12.41 20.57 33.39
C ILE A 535 12.73 21.37 34.64
N LEU A 536 13.51 20.80 35.60
CA LEU A 536 13.93 21.49 36.79
C LEU A 536 14.97 22.58 36.48
N LEU A 537 15.94 22.27 35.63
CA LEU A 537 16.95 23.22 35.13
C LEU A 537 16.32 24.34 34.31
N GLU A 538 15.39 24.01 33.43
CA GLU A 538 14.67 25.01 32.64
C GLU A 538 13.88 25.98 33.55
N ARG A 539 13.18 25.46 34.56
CA ARG A 539 12.39 26.29 35.47
C ARG A 539 13.21 27.13 36.44
N SER A 540 14.46 26.77 36.71
CA SER A 540 15.38 27.53 37.53
C SER A 540 16.05 28.68 36.76
N SER A 541 16.03 28.66 35.45
CA SER A 541 16.58 29.75 34.62
C SER A 541 15.63 30.95 34.54
N ALA A 542 16.18 32.16 34.36
CA ALA A 542 15.42 33.41 34.24
C ALA A 542 14.37 33.38 33.13
N ASP A 543 14.73 32.81 31.98
CA ASP A 543 13.88 32.70 30.77
C ASP A 543 13.04 31.42 30.70
N GLY A 544 13.25 30.47 31.63
CA GLY A 544 12.75 29.09 31.50
C GLY A 544 11.24 28.90 31.64
N ARG A 545 10.56 29.87 32.29
CA ARG A 545 9.13 29.71 32.55
C ARG A 545 8.21 30.21 31.44
N ARG A 546 8.60 31.23 30.70
CA ARG A 546 7.77 31.86 29.67
C ARG A 546 8.37 31.73 28.28
N LYS A 547 9.63 32.14 28.09
CA LYS A 547 10.29 32.16 26.77
C LYS A 547 10.45 30.75 26.21
N ILE A 548 11.04 29.81 26.99
CA ILE A 548 11.27 28.42 26.52
C ILE A 548 9.95 27.73 26.19
N VAL A 549 8.90 27.92 27.02
CA VAL A 549 7.59 27.33 26.74
C VAL A 549 6.99 27.88 25.45
N ARG A 550 7.06 29.19 25.22
CA ARG A 550 6.62 29.82 23.98
C ARG A 550 7.37 29.26 22.77
N ASP A 551 8.70 29.18 22.86
CA ASP A 551 9.56 28.74 21.76
C ASP A 551 9.31 27.25 21.44
N LYS A 552 8.96 26.40 22.41
CA LYS A 552 8.48 25.03 22.19
C LYS A 552 7.17 24.97 21.41
N TYR A 553 6.19 25.81 21.77
CA TYR A 553 4.93 25.87 21.03
C TYR A 553 5.17 26.30 19.60
N ILE A 554 5.95 27.38 19.38
CA ILE A 554 6.31 27.86 18.04
C ILE A 554 7.06 26.78 17.25
N ALA A 555 8.01 26.08 17.86
CA ALA A 555 8.75 25.00 17.21
C ALA A 555 7.83 23.85 16.76
N ASN A 556 6.88 23.42 17.61
CA ASN A 556 5.89 22.40 17.24
C ASN A 556 4.94 22.86 16.13
N ILE A 557 4.50 24.14 16.16
CA ILE A 557 3.66 24.74 15.09
C ILE A 557 4.42 24.70 13.75
N ILE A 558 5.65 25.23 13.73
CA ILE A 558 6.46 25.30 12.51
C ILE A 558 6.70 23.87 11.97
N LEU A 559 7.03 22.93 12.85
CA LEU A 559 7.28 21.54 12.43
C LEU A 559 6.00 20.89 11.88
N THR A 560 4.85 21.10 12.52
CA THR A 560 3.56 20.55 12.06
C THR A 560 3.19 21.13 10.69
N VAL A 561 3.28 22.46 10.51
CA VAL A 561 3.02 23.12 9.22
C VAL A 561 3.98 22.61 8.14
N ALA A 562 5.27 22.50 8.44
CA ALA A 562 6.26 21.99 7.49
C ALA A 562 5.96 20.54 7.06
N LEU A 563 5.60 19.66 8.00
CA LEU A 563 5.26 18.28 7.72
C LEU A 563 3.96 18.16 6.90
N ALA A 564 2.93 18.95 7.25
CA ALA A 564 1.69 18.99 6.49
C ALA A 564 1.93 19.43 5.05
N VAL A 565 2.64 20.56 4.85
CA VAL A 565 2.95 21.09 3.51
C VAL A 565 3.78 20.10 2.70
N MET A 566 4.77 19.44 3.30
CA MET A 566 5.60 18.47 2.59
C MET A 566 4.82 17.21 2.19
N ILE A 567 4.00 16.66 3.07
CA ILE A 567 3.26 15.41 2.80
C ILE A 567 2.12 15.64 1.83
N HIS A 568 1.28 16.65 2.05
CA HIS A 568 0.21 16.99 1.11
C HIS A 568 0.76 17.53 -0.22
N GLY A 569 1.87 18.27 -0.19
CA GLY A 569 2.57 18.70 -1.40
C GLY A 569 3.09 17.55 -2.24
N MET A 570 3.66 16.52 -1.60
CA MET A 570 4.08 15.28 -2.27
C MET A 570 2.88 14.57 -2.92
N GLU A 571 1.74 14.45 -2.22
CA GLU A 571 0.51 13.89 -2.75
C GLU A 571 0.03 14.65 -3.98
N LEU A 572 -0.05 15.98 -3.90
CA LEU A 572 -0.50 16.84 -5.00
C LEU A 572 0.42 16.74 -6.22
N ILE A 573 1.73 16.75 -6.02
CA ILE A 573 2.70 16.60 -7.11
C ILE A 573 2.52 15.25 -7.80
N TRP A 574 2.34 14.18 -7.01
CA TRP A 574 2.11 12.83 -7.54
C TRP A 574 0.86 12.77 -8.41
N LEU A 575 -0.26 13.28 -7.93
CA LEU A 575 -1.54 13.28 -8.64
C LEU A 575 -1.52 14.18 -9.89
N LYS A 576 -0.87 15.34 -9.80
CA LYS A 576 -0.67 16.20 -10.95
C LYS A 576 0.14 15.52 -12.07
N ASN A 577 1.14 14.73 -11.73
CA ASN A 577 1.93 14.00 -12.72
C ASN A 577 1.14 12.89 -13.42
N ILE A 578 0.12 12.31 -12.75
CA ILE A 578 -0.73 11.27 -13.34
C ILE A 578 -1.85 11.87 -14.18
N TYR A 579 -2.57 12.88 -13.65
CA TYR A 579 -3.82 13.38 -14.24
C TYR A 579 -3.70 14.76 -14.91
N GLY A 580 -2.55 15.43 -14.83
CA GLY A 580 -2.33 16.76 -15.43
C GLY A 580 -3.01 17.93 -14.70
N MET A 581 -4.23 17.77 -14.21
CA MET A 581 -5.06 18.76 -13.48
C MET A 581 -5.07 20.17 -14.06
N PRO A 582 -5.53 20.36 -15.30
CA PRO A 582 -5.70 21.67 -15.88
C PRO A 582 -6.88 22.44 -15.26
N TYR A 583 -6.98 23.72 -15.53
CA TYR A 583 -8.17 24.55 -15.18
C TYR A 583 -8.48 24.69 -13.69
N LEU A 584 -7.46 24.89 -12.85
CA LEU A 584 -7.63 25.17 -11.42
C LEU A 584 -8.49 26.42 -11.13
N ASN A 585 -8.65 27.31 -12.11
CA ASN A 585 -9.48 28.50 -12.02
C ASN A 585 -10.97 28.24 -12.36
N ALA A 586 -11.31 27.04 -12.87
CA ALA A 586 -12.68 26.69 -13.16
C ALA A 586 -13.54 26.69 -11.88
N PRO A 587 -14.83 27.06 -11.94
CA PRO A 587 -15.73 26.95 -10.81
C PRO A 587 -15.83 25.53 -10.29
N VAL A 588 -15.89 25.34 -8.97
CA VAL A 588 -15.98 23.99 -8.35
C VAL A 588 -17.21 23.23 -8.83
N VAL A 589 -18.30 23.94 -9.07
CA VAL A 589 -19.54 23.36 -9.60
C VAL A 589 -19.38 22.74 -10.97
N SER A 590 -18.31 23.04 -11.71
CA SER A 590 -17.98 22.38 -12.98
C SER A 590 -17.67 20.88 -12.82
N LEU A 591 -17.37 20.42 -11.59
CA LEU A 591 -17.11 19.04 -11.27
C LEU A 591 -18.44 18.32 -10.98
N THR A 592 -18.78 17.29 -11.77
CA THR A 592 -20.08 16.59 -11.71
C THR A 592 -20.39 16.05 -10.31
N PHE A 593 -19.39 15.45 -9.65
CA PHE A 593 -19.56 14.92 -8.30
C PHE A 593 -19.80 16.03 -7.23
N MET A 594 -19.36 17.26 -7.48
CA MET A 594 -19.65 18.40 -6.60
C MET A 594 -21.07 18.95 -6.81
N GLY A 595 -21.60 18.91 -8.04
CA GLY A 595 -22.99 19.21 -8.31
C GLY A 595 -23.93 18.22 -7.59
N ASN A 596 -23.57 16.94 -7.56
CA ASN A 596 -24.31 15.94 -6.80
C ASN A 596 -24.34 16.25 -5.28
N VAL A 597 -23.32 16.90 -4.74
CA VAL A 597 -23.31 17.37 -3.34
C VAL A 597 -24.34 18.50 -3.13
N LEU A 598 -24.54 19.37 -4.12
CA LEU A 598 -25.54 20.43 -4.03
C LEU A 598 -26.97 19.90 -3.93
N GLY A 599 -27.27 18.78 -4.60
CA GLY A 599 -28.56 18.10 -4.53
C GLY A 599 -28.85 17.40 -3.21
N ASN A 600 -27.83 17.19 -2.36
CA ASN A 600 -27.94 16.50 -1.09
C ASN A 600 -28.24 17.44 0.09
N ARG A 601 -28.70 16.88 1.23
CA ARG A 601 -28.94 17.64 2.49
C ARG A 601 -27.72 18.46 2.96
N ILE A 602 -26.52 18.02 2.67
CA ILE A 602 -25.27 18.72 3.04
C ILE A 602 -25.10 19.98 2.17
N GLY A 603 -25.43 19.90 0.90
CA GLY A 603 -25.38 21.05 -0.03
C GLY A 603 -26.42 22.14 0.26
N SER A 604 -27.50 21.83 1.01
CA SER A 604 -28.49 22.84 1.44
C SER A 604 -27.96 23.79 2.53
N ILE A 605 -26.80 23.47 3.15
CA ILE A 605 -26.14 24.34 4.13
C ILE A 605 -25.56 25.56 3.39
N GLY A 606 -26.05 26.77 3.69
CA GLY A 606 -25.74 28.01 2.95
C GLY A 606 -24.24 28.28 2.74
N VAL A 607 -23.40 27.94 3.71
CA VAL A 607 -21.93 28.10 3.60
C VAL A 607 -21.33 27.12 2.56
N ILE A 608 -21.76 25.87 2.55
CA ILE A 608 -21.28 24.85 1.62
C ILE A 608 -21.75 25.16 0.21
N LYS A 609 -23.03 25.54 0.07
CA LYS A 609 -23.61 25.98 -1.21
C LYS A 609 -22.82 27.16 -1.80
N SER A 610 -22.57 28.18 -0.99
CA SER A 610 -21.77 29.34 -1.43
C SER A 610 -20.35 28.99 -1.82
N LEU A 611 -19.69 28.10 -1.08
CA LEU A 611 -18.36 27.59 -1.41
C LEU A 611 -18.34 26.88 -2.77
N ILE A 612 -19.30 25.98 -3.04
CA ILE A 612 -19.31 25.23 -4.30
C ILE A 612 -19.65 26.12 -5.50
N LEU A 613 -20.57 27.08 -5.35
CA LEU A 613 -21.03 27.92 -6.46
C LEU A 613 -20.07 29.08 -6.80
N HIS A 614 -19.35 29.62 -5.80
CA HIS A 614 -18.61 30.87 -5.96
C HIS A 614 -17.10 30.74 -5.82
N THR A 615 -16.56 29.52 -5.61
CA THR A 615 -15.09 29.33 -5.54
C THR A 615 -14.56 28.57 -6.75
N SER A 616 -13.30 28.83 -7.10
CA SER A 616 -12.60 28.02 -8.08
C SER A 616 -12.13 26.68 -7.46
N VAL A 617 -11.87 25.69 -8.31
CA VAL A 617 -11.33 24.38 -7.89
C VAL A 617 -10.06 24.54 -7.07
N GLY A 618 -9.14 25.40 -7.50
CA GLY A 618 -7.90 25.69 -6.76
C GLY A 618 -8.16 26.33 -5.40
N GLN A 619 -9.08 27.30 -5.32
CA GLN A 619 -9.46 27.92 -4.05
C GLN A 619 -10.10 26.92 -3.10
N PHE A 620 -10.99 26.07 -3.59
CA PHE A 620 -11.63 25.03 -2.79
C PHE A 620 -10.61 24.02 -2.25
N MET A 621 -9.63 23.61 -3.07
CA MET A 621 -8.52 22.78 -2.63
C MET A 621 -7.73 23.44 -1.50
N ILE A 622 -7.41 24.73 -1.63
CA ILE A 622 -6.69 25.48 -0.58
C ILE A 622 -7.52 25.51 0.71
N VAL A 623 -8.82 25.85 0.63
CA VAL A 623 -9.70 25.87 1.80
C VAL A 623 -9.74 24.54 2.51
N ARG A 624 -9.81 23.45 1.75
CA ARG A 624 -9.80 22.09 2.29
C ARG A 624 -8.49 21.78 3.02
N TYR A 625 -7.33 22.00 2.39
CA TYR A 625 -6.03 21.74 3.04
C TYR A 625 -5.78 22.62 4.25
N MET A 626 -6.28 23.87 4.23
CA MET A 626 -6.24 24.76 5.40
C MET A 626 -7.12 24.25 6.54
N ALA A 627 -8.27 23.64 6.26
CA ALA A 627 -9.11 23.01 7.27
C ALA A 627 -8.44 21.76 7.88
N GLU A 628 -7.81 20.92 7.06
CA GLU A 628 -7.01 19.78 7.53
C GLU A 628 -5.85 20.24 8.41
N LEU A 629 -5.09 21.24 7.98
CA LEU A 629 -4.00 21.82 8.77
C LEU A 629 -4.49 22.41 10.10
N ALA A 630 -5.64 23.07 10.12
CA ALA A 630 -6.23 23.58 11.36
C ALA A 630 -6.57 22.46 12.34
N ALA A 631 -7.12 21.34 11.86
CA ALA A 631 -7.38 20.15 12.67
C ALA A 631 -6.09 19.54 13.23
N GLU A 632 -5.04 19.44 12.42
CA GLU A 632 -3.71 18.94 12.82
C GLU A 632 -3.08 19.83 13.90
N LEU A 633 -3.18 21.16 13.76
CA LEU A 633 -2.70 22.10 14.78
C LEU A 633 -3.48 21.99 16.10
N ILE A 634 -4.79 21.75 16.06
CA ILE A 634 -5.59 21.50 17.25
C ILE A 634 -5.13 20.20 17.92
N ILE A 635 -4.95 19.12 17.17
CA ILE A 635 -4.45 17.85 17.68
C ILE A 635 -3.07 18.02 18.31
N MET A 636 -2.16 18.72 17.65
CA MET A 636 -0.84 19.06 18.18
C MET A 636 -0.93 19.76 19.53
N LEU A 637 -1.77 20.79 19.66
CA LEU A 637 -1.95 21.53 20.92
C LEU A 637 -2.52 20.65 22.04
N VAL A 638 -3.48 19.79 21.73
CA VAL A 638 -4.06 18.82 22.67
C VAL A 638 -2.99 17.83 23.14
N MET A 639 -2.19 17.29 22.20
CA MET A 639 -1.17 16.28 22.51
C MET A 639 0.02 16.85 23.31
N MET A 640 0.39 18.11 23.11
CA MET A 640 1.35 18.78 23.98
C MET A 640 0.84 18.84 25.42
N LYS A 641 -0.45 19.18 25.64
CA LYS A 641 -1.05 19.19 26.99
C LYS A 641 -1.10 17.79 27.60
N VAL A 642 -1.43 16.76 26.81
CA VAL A 642 -1.43 15.36 27.24
C VAL A 642 -0.02 14.91 27.62
N GLY A 643 0.99 15.19 26.81
CA GLY A 643 2.39 14.89 27.08
C GLY A 643 2.88 15.49 28.40
N LYS A 644 2.52 16.74 28.64
CA LYS A 644 2.79 17.45 29.90
C LYS A 644 2.10 16.81 31.12
N SER A 645 0.83 16.42 30.99
CA SER A 645 0.07 15.73 32.04
C SER A 645 0.67 14.38 32.38
N LEU A 646 1.00 13.58 31.36
CA LEU A 646 1.64 12.27 31.54
C LEU A 646 3.05 12.38 32.16
N GLY A 647 3.80 13.42 31.78
CA GLY A 647 5.09 13.74 32.38
C GLY A 647 4.96 14.03 33.89
N LYS A 648 4.01 14.89 34.27
CA LYS A 648 3.77 15.26 35.68
C LYS A 648 3.33 14.08 36.55
N ARG A 649 2.43 13.20 36.07
CA ARG A 649 1.91 12.06 36.85
C ARG A 649 3.01 11.07 37.26
N ARG A 650 4.03 10.91 36.48
CA ARG A 650 5.12 9.93 36.69
C ARG A 650 6.18 10.43 37.69
N TYR A 651 6.21 11.74 37.99
CA TYR A 651 7.18 12.39 38.86
C TYR A 651 6.55 13.01 40.12
N ARG A 652 5.30 12.63 40.43
CA ARG A 652 4.63 12.92 41.71
C ARG A 652 4.81 11.78 42.71
N VAL A 653 5.98 11.16 42.74
CA VAL A 653 6.39 10.26 43.83
C VAL A 653 7.52 10.93 44.57
#